data_a2938e31a2086a729847d36793033435
#
_entry.id   a2938e31a2086a729847d36793033435
#
_cell.length_a   1.000
_cell.length_b   1.000
_cell.length_c   1.000
_cell.angle_alpha   90.00
_cell.angle_beta   90.00
_cell.angle_gamma   90.00
#
_symmetry.space_group_name_H-M   'P 1'
#
loop_
_entity.id
_entity.type
_entity.pdbx_description
1 polymer ?
#
loop_
_entity_poly.entity_id
_entity_poly.type
_entity_poly.pdbx_seq_one_letter_code
_entity_poly.pdbx_strand_id
1 'polypeptide(L)'
;MNNRALNLLLCGMNLFFRFSFPAVLLLCACGAAKKAPLVKHTILDTLTVSAANNPLDIYRESPPLIWDILTQEAELAFDFSNKIATGKTWITYKPYARRQDSLVLDAKNMDILTVAVPHDQAPAQPLDYRYDGEQLFIALPQDLVTFKPYSRVYIAYQTRSEQTVKGGSAAIGEDKGLYFINTDKKIPGKPVQIWTQGETESNSNWLPTLDKPNQRLLISLALIVPDSMQTLSNGALLKTEKLPGNQRLDYWTMDLPIQPYAIMFAIGKFVKTEDSSWNGKEVSYYTEKEFAPYAKGIFKNTRQMMDYFSHITGVPYPWNKYSQIIVRDYVSGAMENTTASLFGEFMNQNHRELADKNYEDIVSHELFHQWFGDYVTQESWSNITLSESFANYGEILWRRHHYGTASADEHRFSYLQSYLNAATYNDPPLQRFHYRQREDVFDRISYQKGGLILNYLNGLMGDTLFQKAMNRYLTQNALQPAEVSDWRKAVEWATGQDWNWFFDQWYLKGDHPVLKVQYRYDDSAQLCRVTVTQNGKEDTLRRWRLPLKMAVYYNGAGREEDWLVAKRTTTFEVPYQNGVAPLIIPDARHWLPGEWKENKSLAQWQAQFQAAPDFRSRRTALTFAFKNKSNTRSLEMVKQALHDSLSGIRRYVLTQLGDVKMQNWQQALTPQVQYLAAQEPHNLTRAAAISVLGNWKISTAKSEIMQALADSSYAVSGAALEAYSMVDSAGAYAFAKSLLLRSDLPRAQQEKAMWELIFRAGQPADWPAIQQRAGSLYGGDKIAFAYGLATYAFATKDSTAFAGSLQLLQQLTASESIRGYRQGLGEALILILTYYNGHLSDGGALRRDQAAQIVDRLISEEPSEEVQKAWRLEVQKG
;
A
#
# COMPACT_ATOMS: atom_id res chain seq x y z
N MET A 1 11.73 37.54 -11.62
CA MET A 1 12.16 36.20 -11.14
C MET A 1 11.50 35.16 -11.99
N ASN A 2 12.30 34.35 -12.68
CA ASN A 2 11.82 33.50 -13.77
C ASN A 2 10.95 32.34 -13.29
N ASN A 3 9.71 32.25 -13.82
CA ASN A 3 8.69 31.20 -13.56
C ASN A 3 9.11 29.74 -13.89
N ARG A 4 10.30 29.49 -14.40
CA ARG A 4 10.78 28.15 -14.74
C ARG A 4 11.23 27.31 -13.55
N ALA A 5 11.86 27.92 -12.55
CA ALA A 5 12.31 27.19 -11.36
C ALA A 5 11.15 26.83 -10.43
N LEU A 6 10.13 27.71 -10.36
CA LEU A 6 8.92 27.45 -9.58
C LEU A 6 8.01 26.37 -10.21
N ASN A 7 8.00 26.30 -11.55
CA ASN A 7 7.24 25.24 -12.26
C ASN A 7 7.90 23.84 -12.14
N LEU A 8 9.21 23.75 -11.94
CA LEU A 8 9.89 22.49 -11.63
C LEU A 8 9.54 21.97 -10.23
N LEU A 9 9.37 22.87 -9.25
CA LEU A 9 8.94 22.51 -7.89
C LEU A 9 7.47 22.03 -7.85
N LEU A 10 6.58 22.64 -8.63
CA LEU A 10 5.17 22.22 -8.71
C LEU A 10 4.97 20.92 -9.50
N CYS A 11 5.83 20.64 -10.48
CA CYS A 11 5.87 19.35 -11.17
C CYS A 11 6.41 18.22 -10.26
N GLY A 12 7.36 18.51 -9.37
CA GLY A 12 7.93 17.55 -8.43
C GLY A 12 6.93 16.98 -7.44
N MET A 13 5.93 17.76 -7.04
CA MET A 13 4.91 17.32 -6.09
C MET A 13 3.89 16.30 -6.64
N ASN A 14 3.81 16.13 -7.96
CA ASN A 14 3.02 15.05 -8.58
C ASN A 14 3.85 13.81 -8.96
N LEU A 15 5.15 13.79 -8.60
CA LEU A 15 6.11 12.76 -9.01
C LEU A 15 6.49 11.76 -7.91
N PHE A 16 5.68 11.60 -6.87
CA PHE A 16 5.96 10.71 -5.74
C PHE A 16 5.96 9.21 -6.09
N PHE A 17 5.97 8.82 -7.37
CA PHE A 17 6.12 7.42 -7.81
C PHE A 17 6.83 7.26 -9.17
N ARG A 18 8.00 7.92 -9.36
CA ARG A 18 8.86 7.61 -10.51
C ARG A 18 10.26 7.26 -10.04
N PHE A 19 10.49 6.00 -9.73
CA PHE A 19 11.84 5.43 -9.77
C PHE A 19 12.21 5.14 -11.21
N SER A 20 13.17 5.89 -11.76
CA SER A 20 13.74 5.64 -13.08
C SER A 20 15.06 4.91 -12.92
N PHE A 21 15.16 3.68 -13.42
CA PHE A 21 16.45 3.05 -13.72
C PHE A 21 16.88 3.46 -15.12
N PRO A 22 18.13 3.88 -15.34
CA PRO A 22 18.62 4.20 -16.67
C PRO A 22 18.97 2.93 -17.46
N ALA A 23 18.49 2.86 -18.71
CA ALA A 23 18.94 1.88 -19.69
C ALA A 23 20.34 2.26 -20.20
N VAL A 24 21.32 1.40 -19.95
CA VAL A 24 22.67 1.51 -20.53
C VAL A 24 22.68 0.87 -21.91
N LEU A 25 22.88 1.68 -22.95
CA LEU A 25 23.17 1.21 -24.31
C LEU A 25 24.63 0.75 -24.39
N LEU A 26 24.86 -0.55 -24.61
CA LEU A 26 26.17 -1.08 -24.97
C LEU A 26 26.26 -1.23 -26.50
N LEU A 27 27.18 -0.50 -27.10
CA LEU A 27 27.61 -0.66 -28.49
C LEU A 27 28.53 -1.90 -28.63
N CYS A 28 28.13 -2.85 -29.48
CA CYS A 28 28.96 -4.01 -29.83
C CYS A 28 30.02 -3.63 -30.85
N ALA A 29 31.29 -3.92 -30.49
CA ALA A 29 32.40 -3.98 -31.46
C ALA A 29 32.65 -5.45 -31.81
N CYS A 30 32.59 -5.79 -33.11
CA CYS A 30 32.92 -7.10 -33.65
C CYS A 30 34.41 -7.36 -33.61
N GLY A 31 34.81 -8.46 -32.94
CA GLY A 31 36.12 -9.08 -33.06
C GLY A 31 35.98 -10.57 -33.29
N ALA A 32 36.56 -11.08 -34.40
CA ALA A 32 36.50 -12.48 -34.78
C ALA A 32 37.35 -13.38 -33.87
N ALA A 33 36.73 -14.41 -33.30
CA ALA A 33 37.40 -15.44 -32.51
C ALA A 33 37.27 -16.84 -33.14
N LYS A 34 38.36 -17.59 -33.10
CA LYS A 34 38.55 -18.93 -33.66
C LYS A 34 37.71 -19.98 -32.97
N LYS A 35 37.18 -20.94 -33.74
CA LYS A 35 36.44 -22.12 -33.29
C LYS A 35 37.25 -23.00 -32.34
N ALA A 36 36.74 -23.25 -31.15
CA ALA A 36 37.19 -24.33 -30.25
C ALA A 36 36.15 -25.51 -30.29
N PRO A 37 36.58 -26.75 -29.94
CA PRO A 37 35.78 -27.97 -30.19
C PRO A 37 34.59 -28.08 -29.26
N LEU A 38 33.48 -28.62 -29.78
CA LEU A 38 32.25 -28.91 -29.08
C LEU A 38 32.45 -29.92 -27.95
N VAL A 39 32.27 -29.48 -26.71
CA VAL A 39 32.08 -30.35 -25.56
C VAL A 39 30.55 -30.55 -25.38
N LYS A 40 30.12 -31.81 -25.37
CA LYS A 40 28.73 -32.16 -25.06
C LYS A 40 28.45 -31.88 -23.58
N HIS A 41 27.77 -30.78 -23.28
CA HIS A 41 27.19 -30.54 -21.96
C HIS A 41 25.79 -31.13 -21.90
N THR A 42 25.45 -31.81 -20.81
CA THR A 42 24.11 -32.31 -20.54
C THR A 42 23.18 -31.11 -20.20
N ILE A 43 21.92 -31.21 -20.54
CA ILE A 43 20.89 -30.16 -20.35
C ILE A 43 20.84 -29.65 -18.89
N LEU A 44 21.23 -30.47 -17.91
CA LEU A 44 21.32 -30.09 -16.49
C LEU A 44 22.41 -29.05 -16.21
N ASP A 45 23.58 -29.10 -16.89
CA ASP A 45 24.68 -28.17 -16.61
C ASP A 45 24.44 -26.76 -17.15
N THR A 46 23.62 -26.64 -18.20
CA THR A 46 23.22 -25.34 -18.78
C THR A 46 22.21 -24.61 -17.91
N LEU A 47 21.33 -25.31 -17.17
CA LEU A 47 20.37 -24.71 -16.24
C LEU A 47 21.04 -24.18 -14.96
N THR A 48 22.05 -24.90 -14.45
CA THR A 48 22.82 -24.46 -13.26
C THR A 48 23.72 -23.26 -13.53
N VAL A 49 24.27 -23.13 -14.74
CA VAL A 49 25.15 -21.98 -15.10
C VAL A 49 24.34 -20.70 -15.36
N SER A 50 23.09 -20.82 -15.86
CA SER A 50 22.19 -19.68 -16.04
C SER A 50 21.71 -19.10 -14.71
N ALA A 51 21.36 -19.93 -13.75
CA ALA A 51 20.88 -19.52 -12.44
C ALA A 51 21.96 -18.77 -11.61
N ALA A 52 23.23 -19.10 -11.79
CA ALA A 52 24.32 -18.47 -11.06
C ALA A 52 24.63 -17.02 -11.49
N ASN A 53 24.13 -16.56 -12.64
CA ASN A 53 24.44 -15.25 -13.22
C ASN A 53 23.31 -14.21 -13.16
N ASN A 54 22.11 -14.60 -12.72
CA ASN A 54 20.99 -13.67 -12.53
C ASN A 54 20.38 -13.86 -11.13
N PRO A 55 20.65 -12.94 -10.18
CA PRO A 55 20.08 -13.01 -8.83
C PRO A 55 18.53 -12.97 -8.76
N LEU A 56 17.90 -12.54 -9.85
CA LEU A 56 16.43 -12.49 -9.96
C LEU A 56 15.82 -13.84 -10.37
N ASP A 57 16.67 -14.82 -10.77
CA ASP A 57 16.24 -16.13 -11.27
C ASP A 57 16.37 -17.25 -10.22
N ILE A 58 16.42 -16.88 -8.95
CA ILE A 58 16.51 -17.84 -7.84
C ILE A 58 15.13 -18.48 -7.64
N TYR A 59 15.04 -19.79 -7.87
CA TYR A 59 13.86 -20.56 -7.51
C TYR A 59 13.74 -20.68 -6.00
N ARG A 60 12.58 -20.30 -5.46
CA ARG A 60 12.23 -20.38 -4.04
C ARG A 60 11.23 -21.50 -3.84
N GLU A 61 11.71 -22.63 -3.37
CA GLU A 61 10.87 -23.77 -3.03
C GLU A 61 10.02 -23.49 -1.79
N SER A 62 8.96 -24.24 -1.64
CA SER A 62 8.13 -24.19 -0.43
C SER A 62 8.90 -24.69 0.79
N PRO A 63 8.73 -24.08 1.96
CA PRO A 63 9.45 -24.52 3.17
C PRO A 63 9.12 -25.98 3.52
N PRO A 64 10.12 -26.82 3.81
CA PRO A 64 9.87 -28.21 4.15
C PRO A 64 9.19 -28.34 5.51
N LEU A 65 8.19 -29.22 5.59
CA LEU A 65 7.51 -29.58 6.84
C LEU A 65 8.26 -30.74 7.52
N ILE A 66 9.25 -30.40 8.37
CA ILE A 66 10.06 -31.36 9.12
C ILE A 66 9.48 -31.55 10.52
N TRP A 67 9.21 -30.44 11.20
CA TRP A 67 8.63 -30.38 12.52
C TRP A 67 7.27 -29.69 12.51
N ASP A 68 6.34 -30.20 13.28
CA ASP A 68 5.04 -29.59 13.55
C ASP A 68 5.07 -29.00 14.96
N ILE A 69 5.04 -27.67 15.09
CA ILE A 69 4.89 -27.00 16.39
C ILE A 69 3.42 -27.00 16.75
N LEU A 70 3.08 -27.68 17.84
CA LEU A 70 1.67 -27.77 18.30
C LEU A 70 1.29 -26.56 19.15
N THR A 71 2.14 -26.22 20.14
CA THR A 71 1.93 -25.08 21.03
C THR A 71 3.24 -24.33 21.27
N GLN A 72 3.13 -23.02 21.42
CA GLN A 72 4.24 -22.18 21.86
C GLN A 72 3.74 -21.23 22.95
N GLU A 73 4.34 -21.28 24.11
CA GLU A 73 4.11 -20.36 25.22
C GLU A 73 5.34 -19.47 25.36
N ALA A 74 5.16 -18.14 25.50
CA ALA A 74 6.29 -17.26 25.74
C ALA A 74 5.98 -16.24 26.85
N GLU A 75 6.97 -16.02 27.74
CA GLU A 75 6.99 -14.98 28.75
C GLU A 75 8.00 -13.92 28.35
N LEU A 76 7.57 -12.65 28.25
CA LEU A 76 8.41 -11.54 27.80
C LEU A 76 8.42 -10.41 28.83
N ALA A 77 9.62 -9.94 29.19
CA ALA A 77 9.87 -8.75 29.98
C ALA A 77 10.69 -7.73 29.16
N PHE A 78 10.43 -6.44 29.34
CA PHE A 78 10.95 -5.41 28.45
C PHE A 78 11.84 -4.41 29.22
N ASP A 79 13.07 -4.23 28.75
CA ASP A 79 13.93 -3.10 29.11
C ASP A 79 13.75 -1.96 28.10
N PHE A 80 12.96 -0.96 28.49
CA PHE A 80 12.63 0.20 27.65
C PHE A 80 13.86 1.06 27.33
N SER A 81 14.82 1.13 28.27
CA SER A 81 15.99 1.99 28.12
C SER A 81 17.01 1.41 27.15
N ASN A 82 17.25 0.11 27.26
CA ASN A 82 18.21 -0.62 26.40
C ASN A 82 17.56 -1.20 25.15
N LYS A 83 16.21 -1.11 25.02
CA LYS A 83 15.43 -1.65 23.91
C LYS A 83 15.64 -3.16 23.73
N ILE A 84 15.54 -3.90 24.81
CA ILE A 84 15.74 -5.35 24.88
C ILE A 84 14.48 -6.00 25.43
N ALA A 85 14.06 -7.12 24.83
CA ALA A 85 13.12 -8.05 25.44
C ALA A 85 13.89 -9.27 25.96
N THR A 86 13.63 -9.65 27.22
CA THR A 86 14.09 -10.93 27.79
C THR A 86 12.96 -11.91 27.70
N GLY A 87 13.17 -13.01 26.99
CA GLY A 87 12.15 -14.01 26.69
C GLY A 87 12.45 -15.38 27.30
N LYS A 88 11.40 -16.08 27.67
CA LYS A 88 11.41 -17.52 27.94
C LYS A 88 10.31 -18.13 27.09
N THR A 89 10.64 -19.21 26.36
CA THR A 89 9.62 -19.89 25.54
C THR A 89 9.66 -21.40 25.76
N TRP A 90 8.47 -21.99 25.73
CA TRP A 90 8.24 -23.43 25.79
C TRP A 90 7.55 -23.85 24.51
N ILE A 91 8.20 -24.73 23.74
CA ILE A 91 7.73 -25.19 22.43
C ILE A 91 7.39 -26.66 22.53
N THR A 92 6.12 -27.02 22.28
CA THR A 92 5.67 -28.42 22.14
C THR A 92 5.64 -28.76 20.65
N TYR A 93 6.32 -29.82 20.26
CA TYR A 93 6.51 -30.19 18.86
C TYR A 93 6.44 -31.70 18.64
N LYS A 94 6.20 -32.10 17.39
CA LYS A 94 6.30 -33.51 16.93
C LYS A 94 6.92 -33.53 15.53
N PRO A 95 7.56 -34.66 15.12
CA PRO A 95 8.03 -34.81 13.75
C PRO A 95 6.84 -35.09 12.80
N TYR A 96 6.94 -34.58 11.55
CA TYR A 96 5.97 -34.94 10.50
C TYR A 96 6.11 -36.41 10.08
N ALA A 97 7.14 -36.78 9.31
CA ALA A 97 7.23 -38.11 8.71
C ALA A 97 8.59 -38.78 8.93
N ARG A 98 9.65 -38.04 9.12
CA ARG A 98 11.01 -38.55 9.23
C ARG A 98 11.59 -38.27 10.62
N ARG A 99 12.31 -39.23 11.12
CA ARG A 99 13.12 -39.07 12.33
C ARG A 99 14.20 -38.03 12.07
N GLN A 100 14.34 -37.06 12.96
CA GLN A 100 15.38 -36.04 12.95
C GLN A 100 16.14 -36.08 14.27
N ASP A 101 17.41 -35.84 14.24
CA ASP A 101 18.29 -35.76 15.41
C ASP A 101 18.49 -34.35 15.95
N SER A 102 17.88 -33.36 15.27
CA SER A 102 17.99 -31.98 15.64
C SER A 102 16.67 -31.22 15.37
N LEU A 103 16.32 -30.31 16.29
CA LEU A 103 15.27 -29.29 16.09
C LEU A 103 15.96 -28.00 15.66
N VAL A 104 15.67 -27.54 14.46
CA VAL A 104 16.20 -26.28 13.93
C VAL A 104 15.09 -25.23 13.96
N LEU A 105 15.33 -24.13 14.68
CA LEU A 105 14.42 -22.99 14.78
C LEU A 105 15.04 -21.74 14.16
N ASP A 106 14.22 -20.90 13.55
CA ASP A 106 14.62 -19.54 13.21
C ASP A 106 14.68 -18.72 14.52
N ALA A 107 15.82 -18.05 14.77
CA ALA A 107 16.10 -17.28 15.98
C ALA A 107 17.11 -16.18 15.65
N LYS A 108 16.64 -15.09 15.03
CA LYS A 108 17.52 -14.07 14.46
C LYS A 108 17.97 -13.07 15.52
N ASN A 109 19.27 -12.78 15.52
CA ASN A 109 19.88 -11.70 16.34
C ASN A 109 19.48 -11.75 17.83
N MET A 110 19.73 -12.90 18.48
CA MET A 110 19.41 -13.11 19.89
C MET A 110 20.65 -13.57 20.67
N ASP A 111 20.66 -13.36 21.97
CA ASP A 111 21.53 -14.07 22.90
C ASP A 111 20.76 -15.26 23.45
N ILE A 112 21.18 -16.47 23.10
CA ILE A 112 20.62 -17.71 23.66
C ILE A 112 21.25 -17.98 25.02
N LEU A 113 20.44 -17.97 26.07
CA LEU A 113 20.92 -18.10 27.46
C LEU A 113 20.85 -19.53 27.97
N THR A 114 19.79 -20.26 27.59
CA THR A 114 19.56 -21.64 28.02
C THR A 114 18.72 -22.38 27.01
N VAL A 115 19.07 -23.63 26.73
CA VAL A 115 18.25 -24.58 25.98
C VAL A 115 18.15 -25.86 26.82
N ALA A 116 16.95 -26.34 27.10
CA ALA A 116 16.76 -27.46 27.99
C ALA A 116 15.46 -28.24 27.73
N VAL A 117 15.37 -29.47 28.18
CA VAL A 117 14.11 -30.20 28.34
C VAL A 117 13.47 -29.77 29.66
N PRO A 118 12.26 -29.20 29.68
CA PRO A 118 11.60 -28.85 30.92
C PRO A 118 11.07 -30.11 31.65
N HIS A 119 11.16 -30.13 32.96
CA HIS A 119 10.60 -31.17 33.82
C HIS A 119 9.71 -30.54 34.91
N ASP A 120 8.55 -31.13 35.15
CA ASP A 120 7.59 -30.58 36.12
C ASP A 120 8.05 -30.69 37.58
N GLN A 121 8.87 -31.69 37.92
CA GLN A 121 9.29 -31.99 39.29
C GLN A 121 10.82 -32.17 39.47
N ALA A 122 11.62 -31.90 38.43
CA ALA A 122 13.07 -32.01 38.43
C ALA A 122 13.71 -30.76 37.79
N PRO A 123 15.00 -30.49 38.07
CA PRO A 123 15.71 -29.46 37.34
C PRO A 123 15.66 -29.72 35.81
N ALA A 124 15.52 -28.67 35.03
CA ALA A 124 15.50 -28.75 33.56
C ALA A 124 16.83 -29.39 33.07
N GLN A 125 16.72 -30.34 32.14
CA GLN A 125 17.91 -31.04 31.59
C GLN A 125 18.47 -30.20 30.43
N PRO A 126 19.69 -29.67 30.52
CA PRO A 126 20.33 -28.92 29.43
C PRO A 126 20.47 -29.76 28.15
N LEU A 127 20.31 -29.11 27.02
CA LEU A 127 20.51 -29.66 25.67
C LEU A 127 21.72 -29.00 25.00
N ASP A 128 22.48 -29.77 24.25
CA ASP A 128 23.51 -29.25 23.39
C ASP A 128 22.89 -28.53 22.21
N TYR A 129 23.45 -27.37 21.88
CA TYR A 129 22.99 -26.58 20.75
C TYR A 129 24.11 -25.83 20.04
N ARG A 130 23.91 -25.50 18.80
CA ARG A 130 24.71 -24.54 18.02
C ARG A 130 23.81 -23.39 17.58
N TYR A 131 24.34 -22.19 17.60
CA TYR A 131 23.64 -20.98 17.15
C TYR A 131 24.57 -20.17 16.23
N ASP A 132 24.06 -19.73 15.07
CA ASP A 132 24.85 -19.00 14.06
C ASP A 132 24.44 -17.52 13.90
N GLY A 133 23.50 -17.05 14.73
CA GLY A 133 22.94 -15.71 14.68
C GLY A 133 21.62 -15.59 13.91
N GLU A 134 21.26 -16.62 13.14
CA GLU A 134 20.02 -16.70 12.35
C GLU A 134 19.18 -17.91 12.75
N GLN A 135 19.85 -19.06 13.00
CA GLN A 135 19.20 -20.33 13.33
C GLN A 135 19.79 -20.96 14.59
N LEU A 136 18.91 -21.56 15.40
CA LEU A 136 19.22 -22.33 16.59
C LEU A 136 19.04 -23.82 16.30
N PHE A 137 20.15 -24.55 16.28
CA PHE A 137 20.25 -26.00 16.05
C PHE A 137 20.32 -26.71 17.39
N ILE A 138 19.25 -27.36 17.82
CA ILE A 138 19.16 -28.07 19.11
C ILE A 138 19.36 -29.56 18.87
N ALA A 139 20.41 -30.16 19.44
CA ALA A 139 20.65 -31.60 19.39
C ALA A 139 19.62 -32.34 20.25
N LEU A 140 18.90 -33.29 19.65
CA LEU A 140 17.83 -34.03 20.36
C LEU A 140 18.38 -35.38 20.86
N PRO A 141 18.29 -35.66 22.18
CA PRO A 141 18.58 -36.97 22.72
C PRO A 141 17.73 -38.08 22.07
N GLN A 142 18.23 -39.31 22.09
CA GLN A 142 17.62 -40.47 21.43
C GLN A 142 16.13 -40.70 21.84
N ASP A 143 15.80 -40.40 23.08
CA ASP A 143 14.45 -40.55 23.62
C ASP A 143 13.48 -39.43 23.17
N LEU A 144 13.98 -38.28 22.74
CA LEU A 144 13.19 -37.20 22.14
C LEU A 144 13.08 -37.34 20.61
N VAL A 145 13.92 -38.16 20.00
CA VAL A 145 13.89 -38.43 18.55
C VAL A 145 12.91 -39.55 18.17
N THR A 146 12.49 -40.38 19.14
CA THR A 146 11.48 -41.43 18.93
C THR A 146 10.10 -40.81 18.67
N PHE A 147 9.24 -41.50 17.86
CA PHE A 147 7.86 -41.13 17.61
C PHE A 147 7.03 -41.10 18.91
N LYS A 148 7.36 -40.25 19.85
CA LYS A 148 6.47 -39.88 20.94
C LYS A 148 5.32 -39.02 20.36
N PRO A 149 4.15 -38.99 21.01
CA PRO A 149 3.05 -38.14 20.58
C PRO A 149 3.46 -36.67 20.44
N TYR A 150 4.36 -36.20 21.29
CA TYR A 150 4.98 -34.85 21.26
C TYR A 150 6.21 -34.82 22.20
N SER A 151 7.07 -33.83 21.98
CA SER A 151 8.20 -33.45 22.87
C SER A 151 8.13 -31.96 23.19
N ARG A 152 8.84 -31.51 24.23
CA ARG A 152 8.85 -30.11 24.66
C ARG A 152 10.27 -29.63 24.88
N VAL A 153 10.58 -28.41 24.44
CA VAL A 153 11.84 -27.70 24.65
C VAL A 153 11.58 -26.37 25.34
N TYR A 154 12.50 -25.98 26.23
CA TYR A 154 12.55 -24.66 26.87
C TYR A 154 13.74 -23.88 26.34
N ILE A 155 13.54 -22.58 26.04
CA ILE A 155 14.59 -21.67 25.57
C ILE A 155 14.45 -20.35 26.35
N ALA A 156 15.56 -19.91 26.98
CA ALA A 156 15.69 -18.55 27.51
C ALA A 156 16.62 -17.74 26.63
N TYR A 157 16.25 -16.49 26.35
CA TYR A 157 16.97 -15.64 25.40
C TYR A 157 16.80 -14.15 25.71
N GLN A 158 17.63 -13.32 25.04
CA GLN A 158 17.46 -11.87 24.98
C GLN A 158 17.51 -11.42 23.52
N THR A 159 16.63 -10.47 23.15
CA THR A 159 16.59 -9.93 21.79
C THR A 159 17.66 -8.87 21.55
N ARG A 160 18.08 -8.74 20.29
CA ARG A 160 18.95 -7.65 19.81
C ARG A 160 18.35 -6.97 18.57
N SER A 161 17.06 -6.76 18.55
CA SER A 161 16.30 -6.26 17.40
C SER A 161 16.81 -4.92 16.84
N GLU A 162 17.35 -4.04 17.68
CA GLU A 162 17.94 -2.76 17.23
C GLU A 162 19.23 -2.94 16.38
N GLN A 163 19.84 -4.13 16.39
CA GLN A 163 21.01 -4.45 15.55
C GLN A 163 20.62 -5.07 14.20
N THR A 164 19.35 -5.30 13.98
CA THR A 164 18.81 -6.05 12.84
C THR A 164 18.34 -5.12 11.72
N VAL A 165 19.12 -4.23 11.19
CA VAL A 165 18.67 -3.42 10.04
C VAL A 165 19.35 -3.95 8.78
N LYS A 166 18.74 -4.93 8.12
CA LYS A 166 19.30 -5.49 6.87
C LYS A 166 18.34 -5.53 5.70
N GLY A 167 17.03 -5.51 5.95
CA GLY A 167 16.03 -5.70 4.92
C GLY A 167 14.99 -4.58 4.88
N GLY A 168 14.01 -4.80 4.04
CA GLY A 168 12.87 -3.91 3.83
C GLY A 168 12.57 -3.76 2.35
N SER A 169 11.30 -3.49 2.05
CA SER A 169 10.79 -3.25 0.70
C SER A 169 10.00 -1.94 0.67
N ALA A 170 9.36 -1.67 -0.47
CA ALA A 170 8.42 -0.56 -0.58
C ALA A 170 7.12 -0.79 0.23
N ALA A 171 6.79 -2.04 0.55
CA ALA A 171 5.59 -2.39 1.32
C ALA A 171 5.90 -2.48 2.82
N ILE A 172 7.04 -3.07 3.20
CA ILE A 172 7.49 -3.23 4.60
C ILE A 172 8.86 -2.58 4.71
N GLY A 173 8.93 -1.39 5.33
CA GLY A 173 10.12 -0.54 5.32
C GLY A 173 11.33 -1.08 6.09
N GLU A 174 11.12 -1.93 7.11
CA GLU A 174 12.16 -2.57 7.93
C GLU A 174 11.73 -3.98 8.37
N ASP A 175 12.70 -4.85 8.66
CA ASP A 175 12.51 -6.25 9.06
C ASP A 175 12.95 -6.59 10.49
N LYS A 176 12.91 -5.61 11.40
CA LYS A 176 13.35 -5.79 12.80
C LYS A 176 12.48 -6.74 13.64
N GLY A 177 11.22 -6.94 13.25
CA GLY A 177 10.26 -7.76 13.99
C GLY A 177 9.73 -7.15 15.30
N LEU A 178 10.58 -6.53 16.11
CA LEU A 178 10.23 -5.88 17.39
C LEU A 178 10.71 -4.42 17.38
N TYR A 179 9.82 -3.50 17.71
CA TYR A 179 10.03 -2.05 17.60
C TYR A 179 9.79 -1.35 18.94
N PHE A 180 10.77 -0.52 19.36
CA PHE A 180 10.73 0.31 20.57
C PHE A 180 10.61 1.78 20.17
N ILE A 181 9.42 2.34 20.31
CA ILE A 181 9.10 3.69 19.86
C ILE A 181 9.23 4.70 21.01
N ASN A 182 10.15 5.65 20.84
CA ASN A 182 10.41 6.74 21.79
C ASN A 182 10.57 6.28 23.26
N THR A 183 11.10 5.07 23.49
CA THR A 183 11.24 4.50 24.84
C THR A 183 12.28 5.25 25.68
N ASP A 184 13.22 5.93 25.03
CA ASP A 184 14.18 6.85 25.65
C ASP A 184 13.62 8.28 25.89
N LYS A 185 12.37 8.54 25.46
CA LYS A 185 11.63 9.80 25.63
C LYS A 185 12.33 11.03 25.06
N LYS A 186 13.18 10.85 24.03
CA LYS A 186 13.91 11.95 23.40
C LYS A 186 13.04 12.87 22.56
N ILE A 187 11.90 12.38 22.09
CA ILE A 187 10.97 13.15 21.26
C ILE A 187 9.81 13.62 22.14
N PRO A 188 9.75 14.92 22.51
CA PRO A 188 8.66 15.44 23.32
C PRO A 188 7.30 15.27 22.62
N GLY A 189 6.27 14.88 23.39
CA GLY A 189 4.89 14.71 22.85
C GLY A 189 4.66 13.41 22.09
N LYS A 190 5.69 12.68 21.69
CA LYS A 190 5.55 11.37 21.06
C LYS A 190 5.31 10.29 22.11
N PRO A 191 4.29 9.43 21.98
CA PRO A 191 4.02 8.38 22.95
C PRO A 191 5.13 7.32 22.96
N VAL A 192 5.28 6.67 24.12
CA VAL A 192 6.12 5.47 24.26
C VAL A 192 5.29 4.26 23.90
N GLN A 193 5.76 3.48 22.91
CA GLN A 193 5.10 2.25 22.48
C GLN A 193 6.13 1.15 22.19
N ILE A 194 5.71 -0.11 22.30
CA ILE A 194 6.42 -1.28 21.77
C ILE A 194 5.39 -2.06 20.94
N TRP A 195 5.77 -2.51 19.75
CA TRP A 195 4.93 -3.32 18.89
C TRP A 195 5.77 -4.23 17.99
N THR A 196 5.11 -5.23 17.39
CA THR A 196 5.75 -6.20 16.50
C THR A 196 5.20 -6.13 15.09
N GLN A 197 6.05 -6.45 14.09
CA GLN A 197 5.69 -6.73 12.71
C GLN A 197 6.36 -8.04 12.29
N GLY A 198 5.53 -9.07 12.07
CA GLY A 198 6.02 -10.42 11.80
C GLY A 198 6.24 -10.74 10.34
N GLU A 199 5.44 -10.18 9.44
CA GLU A 199 5.54 -10.45 8.03
C GLU A 199 6.82 -9.80 7.44
N THR A 200 7.62 -10.52 6.63
CA THR A 200 7.34 -11.87 6.12
C THR A 200 7.72 -12.98 7.12
N GLU A 201 8.96 -13.00 7.62
CA GLU A 201 9.54 -13.95 8.59
C GLU A 201 10.37 -13.18 9.63
N SER A 202 9.78 -12.11 10.20
CA SER A 202 10.48 -11.19 11.11
C SER A 202 10.18 -11.46 12.59
N ASN A 203 9.18 -12.30 12.93
CA ASN A 203 8.89 -12.66 14.30
C ASN A 203 10.02 -13.47 14.94
N SER A 204 10.82 -14.19 14.16
CA SER A 204 12.03 -14.85 14.64
C SER A 204 13.13 -13.92 15.16
N ASN A 205 13.00 -12.58 15.03
CA ASN A 205 13.87 -11.60 15.70
C ASN A 205 13.51 -11.38 17.19
N TRP A 206 12.36 -11.88 17.66
CA TRP A 206 11.97 -11.74 19.08
C TRP A 206 11.38 -13.02 19.68
N LEU A 207 11.08 -14.03 18.86
CA LEU A 207 10.50 -15.31 19.28
C LEU A 207 11.19 -16.45 18.51
N PRO A 208 12.04 -17.27 19.12
CA PRO A 208 12.57 -18.46 18.46
C PRO A 208 11.43 -19.40 18.06
N THR A 209 11.25 -19.64 16.74
CA THR A 209 10.12 -20.41 16.19
C THR A 209 10.44 -20.99 14.80
N LEU A 210 9.50 -21.69 14.17
CA LEU A 210 9.55 -21.99 12.74
C LEU A 210 8.80 -20.88 11.98
N ASP A 211 9.52 -19.82 11.62
CA ASP A 211 8.95 -18.61 11.06
C ASP A 211 8.65 -18.75 9.56
N LYS A 212 7.72 -19.66 9.23
CA LYS A 212 7.32 -19.97 7.86
C LYS A 212 5.79 -19.90 7.71
N PRO A 213 5.27 -19.44 6.55
CA PRO A 213 3.82 -19.26 6.34
C PRO A 213 3.03 -20.58 6.41
N ASN A 214 3.65 -21.72 6.08
CA ASN A 214 3.01 -23.02 6.14
C ASN A 214 3.02 -23.68 7.52
N GLN A 215 3.55 -23.01 8.54
CA GLN A 215 3.48 -23.45 9.93
C GLN A 215 2.24 -22.88 10.62
N ARG A 216 1.70 -23.64 11.59
CA ARG A 216 0.61 -23.19 12.43
C ARG A 216 0.77 -23.71 13.85
N LEU A 217 0.51 -22.84 14.82
CA LEU A 217 0.67 -23.21 16.24
C LEU A 217 -0.33 -22.48 17.13
N LEU A 218 -0.67 -23.08 18.26
CA LEU A 218 -1.39 -22.41 19.35
C LEU A 218 -0.40 -21.57 20.14
N ILE A 219 -0.57 -20.24 20.12
CA ILE A 219 0.28 -19.28 20.82
C ILE A 219 -0.33 -18.80 22.12
N SER A 220 0.49 -18.67 23.16
CA SER A 220 0.17 -17.95 24.39
C SER A 220 1.31 -17.01 24.76
N LEU A 221 0.99 -15.75 25.02
CA LEU A 221 1.97 -14.72 25.40
C LEU A 221 1.66 -14.17 26.80
N ALA A 222 2.65 -14.25 27.68
CA ALA A 222 2.66 -13.61 28.99
C ALA A 222 3.55 -12.34 28.91
N LEU A 223 2.95 -11.17 28.96
CA LEU A 223 3.63 -9.88 28.79
C LEU A 223 3.78 -9.18 30.16
N ILE A 224 5.03 -9.00 30.63
CA ILE A 224 5.34 -8.27 31.85
C ILE A 224 5.57 -6.81 31.49
N VAL A 225 4.64 -5.95 31.95
CA VAL A 225 4.61 -4.53 31.56
C VAL A 225 4.36 -3.62 32.77
N PRO A 226 4.70 -2.32 32.68
CA PRO A 226 4.26 -1.35 33.68
C PRO A 226 2.74 -1.27 33.81
N ASP A 227 2.21 -1.18 35.04
CA ASP A 227 0.76 -1.09 35.32
C ASP A 227 0.04 0.03 34.53
N SER A 228 0.76 1.09 34.17
CA SER A 228 0.23 2.25 33.45
C SER A 228 0.08 2.06 31.94
N MET A 229 0.53 0.94 31.38
CA MET A 229 0.44 0.64 29.95
C MET A 229 -0.64 -0.38 29.65
N GLN A 230 -1.26 -0.29 28.48
CA GLN A 230 -2.17 -1.31 27.94
C GLN A 230 -1.39 -2.26 27.05
N THR A 231 -1.85 -3.52 27.01
CA THR A 231 -1.37 -4.53 26.06
C THR A 231 -2.49 -4.93 25.11
N LEU A 232 -2.12 -5.33 23.89
CA LEU A 232 -2.96 -6.05 22.95
C LEU A 232 -2.13 -7.19 22.35
N SER A 233 -2.74 -8.37 22.22
CA SER A 233 -2.15 -9.48 21.48
C SER A 233 -3.23 -10.32 20.80
N ASN A 234 -2.80 -11.37 20.09
CA ASN A 234 -3.70 -12.37 19.49
C ASN A 234 -4.54 -13.07 20.57
N GLY A 235 -5.78 -13.45 20.19
CA GLY A 235 -6.68 -14.20 21.05
C GLY A 235 -7.24 -13.40 22.22
N ALA A 236 -7.56 -14.08 23.32
CA ALA A 236 -8.21 -13.51 24.50
C ALA A 236 -7.21 -13.18 25.62
N LEU A 237 -7.42 -12.08 26.32
CA LEU A 237 -6.77 -11.80 27.60
C LEU A 237 -7.42 -12.66 28.66
N LEU A 238 -6.76 -13.75 29.07
CA LEU A 238 -7.30 -14.69 30.05
C LEU A 238 -7.19 -14.20 31.50
N LYS A 239 -6.06 -13.55 31.82
CA LYS A 239 -5.82 -13.00 33.17
C LYS A 239 -4.83 -11.85 33.13
N THR A 240 -4.96 -10.99 34.12
CA THR A 240 -4.00 -9.97 34.52
C THR A 240 -3.59 -10.21 35.95
N GLU A 241 -2.28 -10.26 36.21
CA GLU A 241 -1.72 -10.53 37.53
C GLU A 241 -0.77 -9.41 37.93
N LYS A 242 -0.98 -8.82 39.10
CA LYS A 242 -0.09 -7.76 39.62
C LYS A 242 1.23 -8.36 40.11
N LEU A 243 2.31 -7.71 39.69
CA LEU A 243 3.68 -8.04 40.09
C LEU A 243 4.28 -6.94 40.98
N PRO A 244 5.36 -7.21 41.75
CA PRO A 244 6.10 -6.18 42.48
C PRO A 244 6.66 -5.09 41.52
N GLY A 245 6.88 -3.88 42.03
CA GLY A 245 7.53 -2.80 41.27
C GLY A 245 6.63 -2.06 40.26
N ASN A 246 5.32 -1.97 40.56
CA ASN A 246 4.32 -1.34 39.65
C ASN A 246 4.28 -1.97 38.27
N GLN A 247 4.44 -3.29 38.21
CA GLN A 247 4.32 -4.11 37.01
C GLN A 247 3.12 -5.02 37.11
N ARG A 248 2.70 -5.57 35.97
CA ARG A 248 1.75 -6.64 35.87
C ARG A 248 2.13 -7.58 34.75
N LEU A 249 1.57 -8.78 34.79
CA LEU A 249 1.62 -9.79 33.74
C LEU A 249 0.24 -9.88 33.12
N ASP A 250 0.17 -9.67 31.79
CA ASP A 250 -1.03 -9.90 31.00
C ASP A 250 -0.84 -11.19 30.19
N TYR A 251 -1.74 -12.18 30.40
CA TYR A 251 -1.66 -13.48 29.74
C TYR A 251 -2.70 -13.58 28.63
N TRP A 252 -2.21 -13.57 27.39
CA TRP A 252 -2.98 -13.70 26.17
C TRP A 252 -2.88 -15.10 25.59
N THR A 253 -3.98 -15.62 24.97
CA THR A 253 -3.95 -16.94 24.34
C THR A 253 -4.89 -17.05 23.15
N MET A 254 -4.46 -17.80 22.14
CA MET A 254 -5.28 -18.24 21.03
C MET A 254 -5.99 -19.57 21.36
N ASP A 255 -7.20 -19.72 20.83
CA ASP A 255 -7.98 -20.96 20.91
C ASP A 255 -7.91 -21.82 19.63
N LEU A 256 -7.42 -21.23 18.53
CA LEU A 256 -7.15 -21.88 17.26
C LEU A 256 -5.71 -21.63 16.82
N PRO A 257 -5.06 -22.58 16.10
CA PRO A 257 -3.69 -22.38 15.64
C PRO A 257 -3.58 -21.32 14.54
N ILE A 258 -2.57 -20.48 14.65
CA ILE A 258 -2.28 -19.39 13.71
C ILE A 258 -0.87 -19.52 13.12
N GLN A 259 -0.63 -18.88 11.99
CA GLN A 259 0.68 -18.79 11.35
C GLN A 259 1.63 -17.89 12.14
N PRO A 260 2.94 -18.21 12.17
CA PRO A 260 3.91 -17.46 12.98
C PRO A 260 3.97 -15.96 12.64
N TYR A 261 3.92 -15.58 11.36
CA TYR A 261 4.06 -14.18 10.96
C TYR A 261 2.90 -13.28 11.45
N ALA A 262 1.73 -13.84 11.75
CA ALA A 262 0.59 -13.10 12.28
C ALA A 262 0.56 -13.02 13.81
N ILE A 263 1.56 -13.59 14.51
CA ILE A 263 1.71 -13.43 15.96
C ILE A 263 2.15 -11.99 16.24
N MET A 264 1.44 -11.32 17.15
CA MET A 264 1.74 -9.93 17.49
C MET A 264 1.52 -9.60 18.96
N PHE A 265 2.16 -8.55 19.42
CA PHE A 265 1.75 -7.77 20.58
C PHE A 265 2.01 -6.28 20.37
N ALA A 266 1.26 -5.46 21.09
CA ALA A 266 1.49 -4.02 21.21
C ALA A 266 1.33 -3.60 22.68
N ILE A 267 2.20 -2.66 23.12
CA ILE A 267 2.28 -2.14 24.48
C ILE A 267 2.36 -0.61 24.39
N GLY A 268 1.53 0.09 25.17
CA GLY A 268 1.54 1.55 25.17
C GLY A 268 0.46 2.17 26.04
N LYS A 269 0.41 3.50 26.09
CA LYS A 269 -0.66 4.23 26.77
C LYS A 269 -1.89 4.37 25.87
N PHE A 270 -2.40 3.24 25.38
CA PHE A 270 -3.60 3.20 24.57
C PHE A 270 -4.88 3.34 25.42
N VAL A 271 -5.93 3.83 24.80
CA VAL A 271 -7.30 3.77 25.31
C VAL A 271 -8.04 2.70 24.52
N LYS A 272 -8.51 1.67 25.23
CA LYS A 272 -9.41 0.66 24.66
C LYS A 272 -10.81 1.24 24.58
N THR A 273 -11.37 1.29 23.39
CA THR A 273 -12.78 1.63 23.14
C THR A 273 -13.51 0.36 22.70
N GLU A 274 -14.45 -0.09 23.52
CA GLU A 274 -15.28 -1.23 23.18
C GLU A 274 -16.42 -0.78 22.24
N ASP A 275 -16.60 -1.54 21.15
CA ASP A 275 -17.81 -1.47 20.35
C ASP A 275 -18.86 -2.44 20.93
N SER A 276 -20.05 -2.49 20.36
CA SER A 276 -21.01 -3.53 20.73
C SER A 276 -20.49 -4.89 20.32
N SER A 277 -20.69 -5.94 21.11
CA SER A 277 -20.26 -7.29 20.74
C SER A 277 -20.91 -7.74 19.43
N TRP A 278 -20.17 -8.50 18.62
CA TRP A 278 -20.66 -9.11 17.41
C TRP A 278 -20.81 -10.62 17.61
N ASN A 279 -22.05 -11.13 17.59
CA ASN A 279 -22.34 -12.55 17.81
C ASN A 279 -21.63 -13.15 19.05
N GLY A 280 -21.59 -12.39 20.15
CA GLY A 280 -20.93 -12.76 21.40
C GLY A 280 -19.41 -12.58 21.41
N LYS A 281 -18.81 -12.11 20.30
CA LYS A 281 -17.36 -11.85 20.21
C LYS A 281 -17.07 -10.36 20.49
N GLU A 282 -15.98 -10.09 21.20
CA GLU A 282 -15.52 -8.72 21.45
C GLU A 282 -15.07 -8.05 20.15
N VAL A 283 -15.51 -6.80 19.93
CA VAL A 283 -14.96 -5.90 18.93
C VAL A 283 -14.45 -4.66 19.66
N SER A 284 -13.16 -4.35 19.51
CA SER A 284 -12.51 -3.26 20.27
C SER A 284 -11.46 -2.51 19.45
N TYR A 285 -11.26 -1.23 19.82
CA TYR A 285 -10.36 -0.31 19.15
C TYR A 285 -9.36 0.26 20.16
N TYR A 286 -8.08 0.24 19.81
CA TYR A 286 -7.00 0.76 20.63
C TYR A 286 -6.37 1.97 19.96
N THR A 287 -6.54 3.14 20.55
CA THR A 287 -6.04 4.41 20.01
C THR A 287 -5.31 5.20 21.10
N GLU A 288 -4.55 6.19 20.72
CA GLU A 288 -4.05 7.18 21.66
C GLU A 288 -5.19 7.97 22.30
N LYS A 289 -4.96 8.50 23.48
CA LYS A 289 -5.97 9.22 24.26
C LYS A 289 -6.65 10.35 23.48
N GLU A 290 -5.89 11.07 22.66
CA GLU A 290 -6.39 12.16 21.82
C GLU A 290 -7.44 11.68 20.81
N PHE A 291 -7.26 10.48 20.25
CA PHE A 291 -8.11 9.92 19.21
C PHE A 291 -9.21 8.99 19.73
N ALA A 292 -9.20 8.65 21.02
CA ALA A 292 -10.20 7.80 21.63
C ALA A 292 -11.66 8.27 21.40
N PRO A 293 -11.98 9.59 21.42
CA PRO A 293 -13.33 10.07 21.10
C PRO A 293 -13.77 9.77 19.67
N TYR A 294 -12.82 9.54 18.75
CA TYR A 294 -13.06 9.32 17.32
C TYR A 294 -12.95 7.84 16.91
N ALA A 295 -12.50 6.94 17.81
CA ALA A 295 -12.22 5.54 17.50
C ALA A 295 -13.40 4.84 16.81
N LYS A 296 -14.64 5.01 17.32
CA LYS A 296 -15.86 4.47 16.67
C LYS A 296 -16.17 5.12 15.30
N GLY A 297 -15.68 6.30 15.04
CA GLY A 297 -15.78 6.96 13.73
C GLY A 297 -14.75 6.43 12.73
N ILE A 298 -13.52 6.20 13.18
CA ILE A 298 -12.41 5.64 12.40
C ILE A 298 -12.77 4.23 11.90
N PHE A 299 -13.28 3.36 12.80
CA PHE A 299 -13.58 1.96 12.55
C PHE A 299 -15.08 1.66 12.43
N LYS A 300 -15.86 2.63 12.02
CA LYS A 300 -17.34 2.71 12.16
C LYS A 300 -18.10 1.51 11.57
N ASN A 301 -17.64 0.92 10.49
CA ASN A 301 -18.35 -0.12 9.76
C ASN A 301 -17.80 -1.54 9.98
N THR A 302 -16.87 -1.72 10.92
CA THR A 302 -16.21 -3.02 11.19
C THR A 302 -17.22 -4.17 11.37
N ARG A 303 -18.24 -4.00 12.20
CA ARG A 303 -19.25 -5.05 12.46
C ARG A 303 -20.08 -5.37 11.21
N GLN A 304 -20.43 -4.36 10.42
CA GLN A 304 -21.17 -4.56 9.17
C GLN A 304 -20.31 -5.31 8.14
N MET A 305 -19.00 -5.03 8.10
CA MET A 305 -18.04 -5.79 7.28
C MET A 305 -17.96 -7.25 7.75
N MET A 306 -17.91 -7.50 9.08
CA MET A 306 -17.93 -8.86 9.65
C MET A 306 -19.20 -9.64 9.24
N ASP A 307 -20.38 -9.00 9.31
CA ASP A 307 -21.64 -9.58 8.83
C ASP A 307 -21.58 -9.91 7.34
N TYR A 308 -21.15 -8.94 6.53
CA TYR A 308 -21.12 -9.08 5.08
C TYR A 308 -20.13 -10.15 4.63
N PHE A 309 -18.90 -10.15 5.15
CA PHE A 309 -17.88 -11.13 4.78
C PHE A 309 -18.21 -12.53 5.27
N SER A 310 -18.76 -12.67 6.47
CA SER A 310 -19.30 -13.96 6.93
C SER A 310 -20.39 -14.51 6.01
N HIS A 311 -21.29 -13.63 5.53
CA HIS A 311 -22.36 -13.99 4.62
C HIS A 311 -21.85 -14.45 3.26
N ILE A 312 -21.00 -13.66 2.59
CA ILE A 312 -20.56 -13.97 1.22
C ILE A 312 -19.55 -15.12 1.13
N THR A 313 -18.79 -15.36 2.18
CA THR A 313 -17.88 -16.52 2.29
C THR A 313 -18.64 -17.78 2.71
N GLY A 314 -19.81 -17.64 3.36
CA GLY A 314 -20.53 -18.74 3.98
C GLY A 314 -19.77 -19.37 5.16
N VAL A 315 -18.71 -18.71 5.65
CA VAL A 315 -17.93 -19.10 6.83
C VAL A 315 -18.07 -17.97 7.84
N PRO A 316 -18.72 -18.15 9.00
CA PRO A 316 -18.77 -17.17 10.06
C PRO A 316 -17.37 -16.72 10.46
N TYR A 317 -17.20 -15.46 10.90
CA TYR A 317 -15.91 -14.99 11.43
C TYR A 317 -15.33 -16.01 12.42
N PRO A 318 -14.15 -16.63 12.12
CA PRO A 318 -13.77 -17.87 12.80
C PRO A 318 -13.18 -17.66 14.20
N TRP A 319 -12.68 -16.43 14.50
CA TRP A 319 -11.88 -16.13 15.68
C TRP A 319 -12.73 -15.70 16.88
N ASN A 320 -12.13 -15.66 18.08
CA ASN A 320 -12.80 -15.37 19.35
C ASN A 320 -13.05 -13.88 19.61
N LYS A 321 -12.26 -12.96 19.02
CA LYS A 321 -12.44 -11.51 19.06
C LYS A 321 -11.97 -10.86 17.78
N TYR A 322 -12.26 -9.56 17.60
CA TYR A 322 -11.58 -8.71 16.62
C TYR A 322 -11.19 -7.37 17.24
N SER A 323 -9.90 -7.11 17.35
CA SER A 323 -9.36 -5.83 17.81
C SER A 323 -8.62 -5.11 16.69
N GLN A 324 -8.61 -3.79 16.75
CA GLN A 324 -7.91 -2.94 15.79
C GLN A 324 -7.10 -1.92 16.59
N ILE A 325 -5.80 -1.75 16.26
CA ILE A 325 -4.89 -0.87 16.99
C ILE A 325 -4.13 0.05 16.03
N ILE A 326 -3.97 1.32 16.42
CA ILE A 326 -3.17 2.30 15.66
C ILE A 326 -1.87 2.56 16.44
N VAL A 327 -0.73 2.37 15.76
CA VAL A 327 0.60 2.56 16.37
C VAL A 327 1.42 3.64 15.64
N ARG A 328 2.44 4.16 16.31
CA ARG A 328 3.37 5.16 15.77
C ARG A 328 4.55 4.54 15.05
N ASP A 329 5.07 5.25 14.04
CA ASP A 329 6.21 4.86 13.21
C ASP A 329 6.06 3.48 12.59
N TYR A 330 4.84 3.13 12.22
CA TYR A 330 4.60 1.81 11.64
C TYR A 330 5.32 1.67 10.29
N VAL A 331 5.93 0.51 10.07
CA VAL A 331 6.82 0.26 8.93
C VAL A 331 6.09 -0.19 7.65
N SER A 332 4.76 -0.33 7.73
CA SER A 332 3.88 -0.65 6.59
C SER A 332 2.60 0.20 6.65
N GLY A 333 1.59 -0.10 5.82
CA GLY A 333 0.28 0.53 5.89
C GLY A 333 -0.56 -0.01 7.04
N ALA A 334 -0.81 -1.32 7.01
CA ALA A 334 -1.53 -2.07 8.04
C ALA A 334 -1.07 -3.54 8.03
N MET A 335 -1.63 -4.37 8.91
CA MET A 335 -1.28 -5.80 9.04
C MET A 335 -2.45 -6.59 9.61
N GLU A 336 -2.72 -7.71 9.01
CA GLU A 336 -3.82 -8.61 9.32
C GLU A 336 -3.66 -9.44 10.59
N ASN A 337 -2.69 -9.20 11.45
CA ASN A 337 -2.41 -10.06 12.61
C ASN A 337 -3.69 -10.68 13.18
N THR A 338 -3.73 -12.00 13.24
CA THR A 338 -4.95 -12.76 13.56
C THR A 338 -5.62 -12.26 14.83
N THR A 339 -6.88 -11.85 14.77
CA THR A 339 -7.70 -11.25 15.82
C THR A 339 -7.33 -9.82 16.26
N ALA A 340 -6.24 -9.23 15.74
CA ALA A 340 -5.71 -7.96 16.23
C ALA A 340 -4.99 -7.18 15.10
N SER A 341 -5.76 -6.70 14.11
CA SER A 341 -5.20 -5.91 12.99
C SER A 341 -4.53 -4.63 13.47
N LEU A 342 -3.34 -4.37 12.94
CA LEU A 342 -2.52 -3.23 13.32
C LEU A 342 -2.46 -2.23 12.16
N PHE A 343 -2.53 -0.93 12.48
CA PHE A 343 -2.59 0.17 11.52
C PHE A 343 -1.55 1.24 11.86
N GLY A 344 -1.03 1.90 10.84
CA GLY A 344 -0.16 3.04 11.00
C GLY A 344 -0.89 4.30 11.48
N GLU A 345 -0.14 5.25 12.00
CA GLU A 345 -0.63 6.51 12.58
C GLU A 345 -1.44 7.40 11.64
N PHE A 346 -1.38 7.19 10.31
CA PHE A 346 -2.23 7.90 9.34
C PHE A 346 -3.74 7.64 9.57
N MET A 347 -4.08 6.55 10.26
CA MET A 347 -5.44 6.24 10.68
C MET A 347 -5.93 7.08 11.87
N ASN A 348 -5.05 7.78 12.57
CA ASN A 348 -5.41 8.70 13.66
C ASN A 348 -6.10 9.95 13.10
N GLN A 349 -7.41 9.91 13.01
CA GLN A 349 -8.25 10.95 12.42
C GLN A 349 -9.21 11.55 13.43
N ASN A 350 -9.41 12.87 13.36
CA ASN A 350 -10.49 13.55 14.04
C ASN A 350 -11.77 13.63 13.15
N HIS A 351 -12.87 14.18 13.69
CA HIS A 351 -14.13 14.26 12.96
C HIS A 351 -14.07 15.06 11.66
N ARG A 352 -13.18 16.06 11.54
CA ARG A 352 -13.00 16.88 10.34
C ARG A 352 -12.27 16.09 9.24
N GLU A 353 -11.26 15.31 9.60
CA GLU A 353 -10.56 14.42 8.66
C GLU A 353 -11.48 13.29 8.17
N LEU A 354 -12.26 12.70 9.07
CA LEU A 354 -13.25 11.66 8.73
C LEU A 354 -14.35 12.15 7.79
N ALA A 355 -14.72 13.44 7.85
CA ALA A 355 -15.66 14.06 6.93
C ALA A 355 -15.11 14.17 5.48
N ASP A 356 -13.79 14.22 5.32
CA ASP A 356 -13.12 14.34 4.02
C ASP A 356 -12.79 12.97 3.41
N LYS A 357 -12.22 12.09 4.20
CA LYS A 357 -11.78 10.75 3.79
C LYS A 357 -11.75 9.82 4.98
N ASN A 358 -12.31 8.64 4.83
CA ASN A 358 -12.09 7.52 5.72
C ASN A 358 -11.12 6.52 5.08
N TYR A 359 -10.66 5.57 5.86
CA TYR A 359 -9.79 4.48 5.41
C TYR A 359 -10.49 3.12 5.48
N GLU A 360 -11.80 3.09 5.25
CA GLU A 360 -12.60 1.85 5.29
C GLU A 360 -12.12 0.79 4.31
N ASP A 361 -11.48 1.17 3.21
CA ASP A 361 -10.89 0.20 2.29
C ASP A 361 -9.81 -0.62 3.00
N ILE A 362 -8.89 0.05 3.72
CA ILE A 362 -7.83 -0.63 4.49
C ILE A 362 -8.45 -1.47 5.61
N VAL A 363 -9.46 -0.95 6.32
CA VAL A 363 -10.17 -1.74 7.35
C VAL A 363 -10.81 -3.00 6.76
N SER A 364 -11.43 -2.90 5.58
CA SER A 364 -12.04 -4.05 4.90
C SER A 364 -10.99 -5.03 4.36
N HIS A 365 -9.83 -4.55 3.93
CA HIS A 365 -8.68 -5.34 3.51
C HIS A 365 -8.18 -6.21 4.68
N GLU A 366 -7.79 -5.58 5.80
CA GLU A 366 -7.28 -6.28 6.99
C GLU A 366 -8.32 -7.23 7.61
N LEU A 367 -9.58 -6.88 7.53
CA LEU A 367 -10.64 -7.77 8.03
C LEU A 367 -10.85 -8.97 7.09
N PHE A 368 -10.74 -8.81 5.76
CA PHE A 368 -10.95 -9.92 4.84
C PHE A 368 -9.82 -10.95 4.91
N HIS A 369 -8.62 -10.51 5.27
CA HIS A 369 -7.51 -11.40 5.60
C HIS A 369 -7.82 -12.39 6.72
N GLN A 370 -8.72 -12.08 7.64
CA GLN A 370 -9.11 -13.00 8.72
C GLN A 370 -9.69 -14.31 8.20
N TRP A 371 -10.11 -14.37 6.91
CA TRP A 371 -10.46 -15.59 6.16
C TRP A 371 -9.36 -15.98 5.17
N PHE A 372 -8.85 -15.02 4.38
CA PHE A 372 -7.85 -15.25 3.32
C PHE A 372 -6.50 -14.68 3.73
N GLY A 373 -5.65 -15.50 4.28
CA GLY A 373 -4.39 -15.16 4.93
C GLY A 373 -4.31 -15.84 6.30
N ASP A 374 -5.30 -15.62 7.16
CA ASP A 374 -5.33 -16.14 8.52
C ASP A 374 -6.00 -17.52 8.63
N TYR A 375 -7.25 -17.65 8.21
CA TYR A 375 -7.98 -18.93 8.33
C TYR A 375 -7.47 -19.96 7.32
N VAL A 376 -7.20 -19.53 6.10
CA VAL A 376 -6.45 -20.30 5.10
C VAL A 376 -5.24 -19.46 4.70
N THR A 377 -4.03 -19.96 4.90
CA THR A 377 -2.78 -19.25 4.64
C THR A 377 -2.11 -19.76 3.37
N GLN A 378 -1.37 -18.92 2.68
CA GLN A 378 -0.53 -19.33 1.56
C GLN A 378 0.55 -20.31 2.03
N GLU A 379 0.79 -21.36 1.27
CA GLU A 379 1.78 -22.40 1.59
C GLU A 379 3.22 -21.86 1.56
N SER A 380 3.45 -20.91 0.68
CA SER A 380 4.73 -20.18 0.55
C SER A 380 4.48 -18.78 0.02
N TRP A 381 5.48 -17.90 0.12
CA TRP A 381 5.39 -16.52 -0.40
C TRP A 381 5.15 -16.48 -1.92
N SER A 382 5.45 -17.56 -2.64
CA SER A 382 5.10 -17.72 -4.06
C SER A 382 3.60 -17.68 -4.33
N ASN A 383 2.80 -18.02 -3.33
CA ASN A 383 1.34 -18.07 -3.37
C ASN A 383 0.65 -16.88 -2.67
N ILE A 384 1.37 -15.76 -2.43
CA ILE A 384 0.88 -14.58 -1.71
C ILE A 384 -0.42 -13.99 -2.28
N THR A 385 -0.70 -14.22 -3.56
CA THR A 385 -1.96 -13.86 -4.22
C THR A 385 -3.21 -14.44 -3.52
N LEU A 386 -3.07 -15.58 -2.79
CA LEU A 386 -4.17 -16.18 -2.04
C LEU A 386 -4.55 -15.37 -0.78
N SER A 387 -3.68 -14.53 -0.31
CA SER A 387 -3.90 -13.57 0.78
C SER A 387 -4.21 -12.18 0.21
N GLU A 388 -3.25 -11.52 -0.39
CA GLU A 388 -3.31 -10.12 -0.79
C GLU A 388 -4.32 -9.81 -1.89
N SER A 389 -4.41 -10.69 -2.91
CA SER A 389 -5.39 -10.44 -3.97
C SER A 389 -6.83 -10.56 -3.47
N PHE A 390 -7.08 -11.48 -2.53
CA PHE A 390 -8.40 -11.62 -1.92
C PHE A 390 -8.73 -10.44 -1.01
N ALA A 391 -7.78 -9.95 -0.21
CA ALA A 391 -7.97 -8.78 0.64
C ALA A 391 -8.28 -7.52 -0.19
N ASN A 392 -7.52 -7.28 -1.26
CA ASN A 392 -7.81 -6.21 -2.22
C ASN A 392 -9.19 -6.39 -2.91
N TYR A 393 -9.59 -7.62 -3.19
CA TYR A 393 -10.91 -7.90 -3.71
C TYR A 393 -12.01 -7.66 -2.66
N GLY A 394 -11.73 -7.89 -1.39
CA GLY A 394 -12.58 -7.54 -0.25
C GLY A 394 -12.97 -6.07 -0.23
N GLU A 395 -12.01 -5.16 -0.54
CA GLU A 395 -12.28 -3.73 -0.67
C GLU A 395 -13.31 -3.43 -1.79
N ILE A 396 -13.16 -4.08 -2.96
CA ILE A 396 -14.09 -3.93 -4.09
C ILE A 396 -15.48 -4.45 -3.70
N LEU A 397 -15.55 -5.59 -3.03
CA LEU A 397 -16.80 -6.21 -2.57
C LEU A 397 -17.50 -5.32 -1.55
N TRP A 398 -16.77 -4.82 -0.55
CA TRP A 398 -17.31 -3.91 0.46
C TRP A 398 -17.84 -2.62 -0.16
N ARG A 399 -17.07 -1.96 -1.03
CA ARG A 399 -17.54 -0.76 -1.72
C ARG A 399 -18.78 -1.00 -2.54
N ARG A 400 -18.85 -2.12 -3.27
CA ARG A 400 -20.05 -2.50 -4.05
C ARG A 400 -21.26 -2.70 -3.16
N HIS A 401 -21.09 -3.35 -2.02
CA HIS A 401 -22.16 -3.62 -1.05
C HIS A 401 -22.65 -2.36 -0.35
N HIS A 402 -21.73 -1.58 0.20
CA HIS A 402 -22.08 -0.47 1.11
C HIS A 402 -22.33 0.86 0.39
N TYR A 403 -21.52 1.16 -0.65
CA TYR A 403 -21.57 2.43 -1.38
C TYR A 403 -22.12 2.30 -2.80
N GLY A 404 -22.42 1.10 -3.26
CA GLY A 404 -22.97 0.83 -4.58
C GLY A 404 -21.92 0.69 -5.69
N THR A 405 -22.42 0.30 -6.89
CA THR A 405 -21.57 -0.06 -8.04
C THR A 405 -20.69 1.09 -8.50
N ALA A 406 -21.19 2.35 -8.51
CA ALA A 406 -20.42 3.50 -8.96
C ALA A 406 -19.16 3.74 -8.12
N SER A 407 -19.25 3.58 -6.79
CA SER A 407 -18.09 3.68 -5.89
C SER A 407 -17.08 2.56 -6.14
N ALA A 408 -17.56 1.33 -6.33
CA ALA A 408 -16.70 0.19 -6.67
C ALA A 408 -16.02 0.37 -8.04
N ASP A 409 -16.70 0.98 -9.04
CA ASP A 409 -16.13 1.28 -10.36
C ASP A 409 -15.00 2.31 -10.28
N GLU A 410 -15.19 3.38 -9.51
CA GLU A 410 -14.15 4.38 -9.30
C GLU A 410 -12.91 3.75 -8.63
N HIS A 411 -13.12 2.89 -7.62
CA HIS A 411 -12.06 2.19 -6.91
C HIS A 411 -11.32 1.19 -7.82
N ARG A 412 -12.04 0.32 -8.55
CA ARG A 412 -11.45 -0.59 -9.54
C ARG A 412 -10.67 0.15 -10.63
N PHE A 413 -11.16 1.33 -11.05
CA PHE A 413 -10.43 2.14 -12.00
C PHE A 413 -9.11 2.65 -11.43
N SER A 414 -9.07 3.07 -10.17
CA SER A 414 -7.82 3.46 -9.50
C SER A 414 -6.83 2.30 -9.42
N TYR A 415 -7.31 1.10 -9.11
CA TYR A 415 -6.52 -0.13 -9.11
C TYR A 415 -5.93 -0.44 -10.48
N LEU A 416 -6.75 -0.36 -11.53
CA LEU A 416 -6.29 -0.58 -12.89
C LEU A 416 -5.18 0.41 -13.28
N GLN A 417 -5.34 1.70 -12.96
CA GLN A 417 -4.30 2.71 -13.25
C GLN A 417 -3.01 2.44 -12.47
N SER A 418 -3.13 2.08 -11.19
CA SER A 418 -1.99 1.74 -10.34
C SER A 418 -1.24 0.51 -10.87
N TYR A 419 -1.98 -0.55 -11.24
CA TYR A 419 -1.44 -1.75 -11.85
C TYR A 419 -0.74 -1.45 -13.19
N LEU A 420 -1.43 -0.81 -14.14
CA LEU A 420 -0.89 -0.53 -15.47
C LEU A 420 0.38 0.35 -15.40
N ASN A 421 0.45 1.27 -14.44
CA ASN A 421 1.66 2.05 -14.21
C ASN A 421 2.83 1.16 -13.74
N ALA A 422 2.61 0.25 -12.81
CA ALA A 422 3.62 -0.71 -12.36
C ALA A 422 4.06 -1.67 -13.48
N ALA A 423 3.10 -2.18 -14.26
CA ALA A 423 3.34 -3.08 -15.39
C ALA A 423 4.18 -2.49 -16.53
N THR A 424 4.37 -1.14 -16.56
CA THR A 424 5.32 -0.53 -17.51
C THR A 424 6.77 -0.90 -17.21
N TYR A 425 7.10 -1.24 -15.97
CA TYR A 425 8.43 -1.62 -15.53
C TYR A 425 8.60 -3.14 -15.48
N ASN A 426 7.67 -3.84 -14.85
CA ASN A 426 7.68 -5.29 -14.72
C ASN A 426 6.26 -5.80 -14.48
N ASP A 427 5.88 -6.90 -15.14
CA ASP A 427 4.56 -7.53 -15.00
C ASP A 427 4.71 -9.06 -14.86
N PRO A 428 5.23 -9.55 -13.72
CA PRO A 428 5.45 -10.97 -13.49
C PRO A 428 4.12 -11.72 -13.29
N PRO A 429 4.15 -13.08 -13.28
CA PRO A 429 3.02 -13.90 -12.88
C PRO A 429 2.51 -13.56 -11.47
N LEU A 430 1.24 -13.86 -11.18
CA LEU A 430 0.71 -13.77 -9.81
C LEU A 430 1.33 -14.83 -8.89
N GLN A 431 1.40 -16.09 -9.34
CA GLN A 431 2.14 -17.13 -8.66
C GLN A 431 3.60 -17.10 -9.12
N ARG A 432 4.53 -16.77 -8.21
CA ARG A 432 5.93 -16.51 -8.53
C ARG A 432 6.84 -17.33 -7.64
N PHE A 433 7.60 -18.27 -8.22
CA PHE A 433 8.65 -19.03 -7.52
C PHE A 433 10.05 -18.43 -7.71
N HIS A 434 10.18 -17.40 -8.55
CA HIS A 434 11.46 -16.73 -8.81
C HIS A 434 11.43 -15.30 -8.28
N TYR A 435 12.12 -15.06 -7.18
CA TYR A 435 12.29 -13.72 -6.58
C TYR A 435 13.60 -13.67 -5.79
N ARG A 436 14.17 -12.47 -5.66
CA ARG A 436 15.43 -12.26 -4.96
C ARG A 436 15.24 -12.39 -3.45
N GLN A 437 14.28 -11.67 -2.89
CA GLN A 437 13.89 -11.71 -1.47
C GLN A 437 12.38 -11.79 -1.34
N ARG A 438 11.90 -12.25 -0.19
CA ARG A 438 10.49 -12.51 0.06
C ARG A 438 9.61 -11.28 -0.12
N GLU A 439 10.10 -10.14 0.29
CA GLU A 439 9.41 -8.85 0.20
C GLU A 439 9.18 -8.39 -1.25
N ASP A 440 9.89 -8.93 -2.24
CA ASP A 440 9.72 -8.57 -3.66
C ASP A 440 8.35 -9.00 -4.24
N VAL A 441 7.63 -9.93 -3.55
CA VAL A 441 6.30 -10.37 -4.00
C VAL A 441 5.18 -9.45 -3.52
N PHE A 442 5.44 -8.51 -2.61
CA PHE A 442 4.48 -7.52 -2.10
C PHE A 442 4.48 -6.29 -3.01
N ASP A 443 3.79 -6.40 -4.13
CA ASP A 443 3.78 -5.38 -5.17
C ASP A 443 2.38 -5.15 -5.77
N ARG A 444 2.28 -4.20 -6.70
CA ARG A 444 1.03 -3.88 -7.40
C ARG A 444 0.44 -5.04 -8.20
N ILE A 445 1.22 -6.09 -8.44
CA ILE A 445 0.77 -7.29 -9.13
C ILE A 445 0.00 -8.19 -8.16
N SER A 446 0.59 -8.51 -7.02
CA SER A 446 -0.07 -9.32 -5.98
C SER A 446 -1.33 -8.66 -5.43
N TYR A 447 -1.31 -7.33 -5.28
CA TYR A 447 -2.41 -6.54 -4.73
C TYR A 447 -3.44 -6.17 -5.83
N GLN A 448 -3.16 -5.13 -6.62
CA GLN A 448 -4.16 -4.53 -7.51
C GLN A 448 -4.51 -5.42 -8.70
N LYS A 449 -3.52 -5.98 -9.40
CA LYS A 449 -3.79 -6.90 -10.51
C LYS A 449 -4.55 -8.13 -10.02
N GLY A 450 -4.10 -8.72 -8.90
CA GLY A 450 -4.74 -9.91 -8.34
C GLY A 450 -6.20 -9.66 -7.95
N GLY A 451 -6.52 -8.57 -7.27
CA GLY A 451 -7.89 -8.18 -6.93
C GLY A 451 -8.76 -7.96 -8.18
N LEU A 452 -8.20 -7.35 -9.24
CA LEU A 452 -8.90 -7.18 -10.52
C LEU A 452 -9.13 -8.52 -11.25
N ILE A 453 -8.20 -9.47 -11.15
CA ILE A 453 -8.36 -10.82 -11.73
C ILE A 453 -9.45 -11.59 -11.00
N LEU A 454 -9.55 -11.50 -9.66
CA LEU A 454 -10.64 -12.08 -8.89
C LEU A 454 -11.99 -11.44 -9.27
N ASN A 455 -12.03 -10.12 -9.48
CA ASN A 455 -13.22 -9.43 -9.98
C ASN A 455 -13.61 -9.90 -11.39
N TYR A 456 -12.64 -10.15 -12.28
CA TYR A 456 -12.91 -10.71 -13.61
C TYR A 456 -13.45 -12.14 -13.53
N LEU A 457 -12.80 -12.98 -12.72
CA LEU A 457 -13.24 -14.36 -12.49
C LEU A 457 -14.68 -14.40 -11.92
N ASN A 458 -14.98 -13.58 -10.92
CA ASN A 458 -16.34 -13.45 -10.40
C ASN A 458 -17.34 -13.01 -11.48
N GLY A 459 -16.96 -12.06 -12.33
CA GLY A 459 -17.78 -11.61 -13.44
C GLY A 459 -18.13 -12.74 -14.42
N LEU A 460 -17.18 -13.64 -14.69
CA LEU A 460 -17.39 -14.79 -15.56
C LEU A 460 -18.24 -15.89 -14.91
N MET A 461 -18.08 -16.13 -13.62
CA MET A 461 -18.80 -17.16 -12.86
C MET A 461 -20.19 -16.72 -12.39
N GLY A 462 -20.35 -15.43 -12.09
CA GLY A 462 -21.47 -14.87 -11.35
C GLY A 462 -21.32 -15.03 -9.83
N ASP A 463 -21.91 -14.11 -9.06
CA ASP A 463 -21.72 -14.01 -7.61
C ASP A 463 -22.02 -15.32 -6.86
N THR A 464 -23.09 -16.01 -7.22
CA THR A 464 -23.51 -17.27 -6.53
C THR A 464 -22.47 -18.39 -6.64
N LEU A 465 -21.90 -18.62 -7.83
CA LEU A 465 -20.90 -19.67 -8.02
C LEU A 465 -19.56 -19.25 -7.43
N PHE A 466 -19.21 -17.96 -7.50
CA PHE A 466 -17.99 -17.45 -6.89
C PHE A 466 -18.03 -17.57 -5.37
N GLN A 467 -19.15 -17.25 -4.71
CA GLN A 467 -19.34 -17.44 -3.27
C GLN A 467 -19.25 -18.92 -2.87
N LYS A 468 -19.83 -19.83 -3.68
CA LYS A 468 -19.67 -21.28 -3.47
C LYS A 468 -18.21 -21.73 -3.57
N ALA A 469 -17.46 -21.16 -4.51
CA ALA A 469 -16.03 -21.47 -4.65
C ALA A 469 -15.23 -20.95 -3.45
N MET A 470 -15.48 -19.73 -2.97
CA MET A 470 -14.86 -19.20 -1.75
C MET A 470 -15.17 -20.09 -0.54
N ASN A 471 -16.44 -20.44 -0.34
CA ASN A 471 -16.83 -21.34 0.74
C ASN A 471 -16.10 -22.69 0.67
N ARG A 472 -16.06 -23.29 -0.52
CA ARG A 472 -15.37 -24.57 -0.74
C ARG A 472 -13.89 -24.48 -0.42
N TYR A 473 -13.23 -23.44 -0.90
CA TYR A 473 -11.81 -23.18 -0.63
C TYR A 473 -11.53 -23.04 0.87
N LEU A 474 -12.29 -22.20 1.56
CA LEU A 474 -12.11 -21.94 2.98
C LEU A 474 -12.43 -23.16 3.85
N THR A 475 -13.48 -23.93 3.52
CA THR A 475 -13.86 -25.10 4.34
C THR A 475 -12.95 -26.30 4.12
N GLN A 476 -12.42 -26.50 2.91
CA GLN A 476 -11.51 -27.62 2.65
C GLN A 476 -10.12 -27.39 3.20
N ASN A 477 -9.66 -26.14 3.22
CA ASN A 477 -8.31 -25.79 3.68
C ASN A 477 -8.33 -25.09 5.04
N ALA A 478 -9.42 -25.24 5.81
CA ALA A 478 -9.56 -24.58 7.12
C ALA A 478 -8.37 -24.85 8.02
N LEU A 479 -7.72 -23.80 8.51
CA LEU A 479 -6.53 -23.88 9.37
C LEU A 479 -5.38 -24.68 8.75
N GLN A 480 -5.25 -24.63 7.42
CA GLN A 480 -4.18 -25.31 6.66
C GLN A 480 -3.53 -24.33 5.67
N PRO A 481 -2.30 -24.62 5.24
CA PRO A 481 -1.71 -23.93 4.10
C PRO A 481 -2.37 -24.38 2.78
N ALA A 482 -2.41 -23.47 1.80
CA ALA A 482 -2.98 -23.71 0.48
C ALA A 482 -2.13 -23.11 -0.65
N GLU A 483 -2.27 -23.69 -1.84
CA GLU A 483 -1.68 -23.22 -3.09
C GLU A 483 -2.75 -22.66 -4.04
N VAL A 484 -2.31 -21.92 -5.07
CA VAL A 484 -3.18 -21.43 -6.15
C VAL A 484 -3.98 -22.56 -6.80
N SER A 485 -3.42 -23.78 -6.85
CA SER A 485 -4.10 -24.98 -7.37
C SER A 485 -5.36 -25.35 -6.57
N ASP A 486 -5.39 -25.07 -5.26
CA ASP A 486 -6.55 -25.38 -4.41
C ASP A 486 -7.70 -24.40 -4.64
N TRP A 487 -7.36 -23.11 -4.87
CA TRP A 487 -8.35 -22.13 -5.33
C TRP A 487 -8.93 -22.53 -6.70
N ARG A 488 -8.09 -22.91 -7.67
CA ARG A 488 -8.56 -23.41 -8.98
C ARG A 488 -9.52 -24.59 -8.84
N LYS A 489 -9.16 -25.60 -8.04
CA LYS A 489 -10.01 -26.77 -7.79
C LYS A 489 -11.37 -26.40 -7.16
N ALA A 490 -11.38 -25.39 -6.26
CA ALA A 490 -12.63 -24.88 -5.67
C ALA A 490 -13.52 -24.21 -6.73
N VAL A 491 -12.93 -23.44 -7.65
CA VAL A 491 -13.63 -22.82 -8.79
C VAL A 491 -14.19 -23.90 -9.73
N GLU A 492 -13.41 -24.91 -10.08
CA GLU A 492 -13.82 -26.04 -10.94
C GLU A 492 -14.96 -26.85 -10.30
N TRP A 493 -14.86 -27.09 -8.99
CA TRP A 493 -15.91 -27.77 -8.24
C TRP A 493 -17.23 -26.97 -8.23
N ALA A 494 -17.16 -25.65 -8.04
CA ALA A 494 -18.34 -24.80 -7.98
C ALA A 494 -19.07 -24.67 -9.33
N THR A 495 -18.30 -24.68 -10.42
CA THR A 495 -18.83 -24.45 -11.78
C THR A 495 -19.06 -25.74 -12.58
N GLY A 496 -18.41 -26.85 -12.21
CA GLY A 496 -18.37 -28.08 -13.00
C GLY A 496 -17.62 -27.95 -14.33
N GLN A 497 -16.79 -26.91 -14.50
CA GLN A 497 -16.08 -26.61 -15.74
C GLN A 497 -14.57 -26.62 -15.53
N ASP A 498 -13.81 -26.85 -16.61
CA ASP A 498 -12.34 -26.66 -16.61
C ASP A 498 -11.98 -25.18 -16.61
N TRP A 499 -11.12 -24.80 -15.66
CA TRP A 499 -10.60 -23.43 -15.53
C TRP A 499 -9.08 -23.36 -15.68
N ASN A 500 -8.40 -24.45 -16.07
CA ASN A 500 -6.95 -24.46 -16.29
C ASN A 500 -6.52 -23.33 -17.25
N TRP A 501 -7.30 -23.10 -18.33
CA TRP A 501 -7.01 -22.03 -19.30
C TRP A 501 -6.97 -20.63 -18.66
N PHE A 502 -7.84 -20.37 -17.64
CA PHE A 502 -7.90 -19.09 -16.96
C PHE A 502 -6.69 -18.92 -16.02
N PHE A 503 -6.42 -19.92 -15.19
CA PHE A 503 -5.30 -19.91 -14.27
C PHE A 503 -3.95 -19.90 -15.00
N ASP A 504 -3.79 -20.66 -16.08
CA ASP A 504 -2.59 -20.65 -16.93
C ASP A 504 -2.29 -19.23 -17.45
N GLN A 505 -3.31 -18.51 -17.92
CA GLN A 505 -3.06 -17.18 -18.48
C GLN A 505 -2.97 -16.04 -17.45
N TRP A 506 -3.64 -16.14 -16.30
CA TRP A 506 -3.77 -15.03 -15.37
C TRP A 506 -2.92 -15.20 -14.10
N TYR A 507 -2.68 -16.43 -13.64
CA TYR A 507 -1.89 -16.72 -12.44
C TYR A 507 -0.46 -17.16 -12.76
N LEU A 508 -0.29 -18.00 -13.79
CA LEU A 508 1.01 -18.63 -14.09
C LEU A 508 1.83 -17.87 -15.12
N LYS A 509 1.26 -16.87 -15.80
CA LYS A 509 1.94 -16.04 -16.78
C LYS A 509 1.81 -14.55 -16.43
N GLY A 510 2.87 -13.80 -16.66
CA GLY A 510 2.87 -12.35 -16.57
C GLY A 510 2.12 -11.66 -17.72
N ASP A 511 2.21 -10.36 -17.80
CA ASP A 511 1.56 -9.49 -18.79
C ASP A 511 0.04 -9.33 -18.66
N HIS A 512 -0.53 -8.50 -19.53
CA HIS A 512 -1.95 -8.23 -19.66
C HIS A 512 -2.33 -8.00 -21.14
N PRO A 513 -3.62 -8.19 -21.50
CA PRO A 513 -4.08 -7.94 -22.86
C PRO A 513 -4.12 -6.44 -23.18
N VAL A 514 -3.53 -6.09 -24.34
CA VAL A 514 -3.67 -4.77 -24.95
C VAL A 514 -4.51 -4.95 -26.22
N LEU A 515 -5.75 -4.42 -26.21
CA LEU A 515 -6.74 -4.64 -27.24
C LEU A 515 -6.92 -3.37 -28.07
N LYS A 516 -6.64 -3.49 -29.38
CA LYS A 516 -6.96 -2.44 -30.38
C LYS A 516 -8.31 -2.73 -30.99
N VAL A 517 -9.26 -1.80 -30.85
CA VAL A 517 -10.61 -1.92 -31.41
C VAL A 517 -10.77 -0.91 -32.53
N GLN A 518 -11.24 -1.42 -33.70
CA GLN A 518 -11.54 -0.60 -34.86
C GLN A 518 -13.00 -0.79 -35.27
N TYR A 519 -13.70 0.32 -35.43
CA TYR A 519 -15.09 0.40 -35.85
C TYR A 519 -15.15 0.83 -37.30
N ARG A 520 -15.81 0.03 -38.15
CA ARG A 520 -16.08 0.36 -39.56
C ARG A 520 -17.58 0.27 -39.82
N TYR A 521 -18.17 1.42 -40.04
CA TYR A 521 -19.59 1.56 -40.35
C TYR A 521 -19.81 1.45 -41.85
N ASP A 522 -20.79 0.66 -42.27
CA ASP A 522 -21.18 0.43 -43.65
C ASP A 522 -22.68 0.72 -43.76
N ASP A 523 -23.01 1.95 -44.15
CA ASP A 523 -24.40 2.40 -44.22
C ASP A 523 -25.19 1.69 -45.32
N SER A 524 -24.50 1.20 -46.39
CA SER A 524 -25.13 0.45 -47.48
C SER A 524 -25.50 -0.95 -47.03
N ALA A 525 -24.69 -1.59 -46.24
CA ALA A 525 -24.94 -2.92 -45.68
C ALA A 525 -25.73 -2.86 -44.36
N GLN A 526 -25.99 -1.66 -43.81
CA GLN A 526 -26.60 -1.45 -42.49
C GLN A 526 -25.89 -2.24 -41.38
N LEU A 527 -24.56 -2.16 -41.35
CA LEU A 527 -23.71 -3.01 -40.53
C LEU A 527 -22.51 -2.24 -39.99
N CYS A 528 -22.20 -2.46 -38.69
CA CYS A 528 -20.93 -2.05 -38.10
C CYS A 528 -20.02 -3.28 -37.93
N ARG A 529 -18.84 -3.27 -38.57
CA ARG A 529 -17.80 -4.28 -38.36
C ARG A 529 -16.87 -3.79 -37.25
N VAL A 530 -16.80 -4.58 -36.18
CA VAL A 530 -15.93 -4.31 -35.03
C VAL A 530 -14.79 -5.30 -35.03
N THR A 531 -13.59 -4.81 -35.32
CA THR A 531 -12.39 -5.65 -35.35
C THR A 531 -11.57 -5.42 -34.08
N VAL A 532 -11.42 -6.47 -33.28
CA VAL A 532 -10.60 -6.50 -32.06
C VAL A 532 -9.30 -7.22 -32.36
N THR A 533 -8.17 -6.54 -32.20
CA THR A 533 -6.82 -7.09 -32.41
C THR A 533 -6.09 -7.09 -31.10
N GLN A 534 -5.56 -8.26 -30.70
CA GLN A 534 -4.69 -8.42 -29.53
C GLN A 534 -3.25 -8.03 -29.91
N ASN A 535 -2.70 -7.01 -29.24
CA ASN A 535 -1.30 -6.63 -29.37
C ASN A 535 -0.54 -7.11 -28.11
N GLY A 536 0.44 -8.01 -28.26
CA GLY A 536 1.38 -8.39 -27.18
C GLY A 536 2.66 -7.56 -27.29
N LYS A 537 3.37 -7.36 -26.17
CA LYS A 537 4.62 -6.59 -26.17
C LYS A 537 5.73 -7.27 -26.98
N GLU A 538 5.91 -8.58 -26.92
CA GLU A 538 7.00 -9.28 -27.63
C GLU A 538 6.69 -10.74 -28.02
N ASP A 539 5.77 -11.42 -27.36
CA ASP A 539 5.41 -12.81 -27.71
C ASP A 539 4.33 -12.85 -28.79
N THR A 540 4.76 -12.96 -30.02
CA THR A 540 3.88 -13.10 -31.19
C THR A 540 3.03 -14.39 -31.17
N LEU A 541 3.35 -15.33 -30.28
CA LEU A 541 2.67 -16.63 -30.14
C LEU A 541 1.58 -16.62 -29.06
N ARG A 542 1.65 -15.74 -28.05
CA ARG A 542 0.67 -15.68 -26.96
C ARG A 542 -0.67 -15.15 -27.47
N ARG A 543 -1.74 -15.84 -27.10
CA ARG A 543 -3.13 -15.44 -27.38
C ARG A 543 -3.93 -15.54 -26.10
N TRP A 544 -4.62 -14.44 -25.78
CA TRP A 544 -5.54 -14.40 -24.66
C TRP A 544 -6.88 -14.97 -25.08
N ARG A 545 -7.49 -15.78 -24.24
CA ARG A 545 -8.90 -16.16 -24.34
C ARG A 545 -9.70 -15.23 -23.42
N LEU A 546 -10.47 -14.34 -24.02
CA LEU A 546 -11.15 -13.25 -23.32
C LEU A 546 -12.66 -13.31 -23.60
N PRO A 547 -13.46 -13.96 -22.72
CA PRO A 547 -14.90 -13.74 -22.68
C PRO A 547 -15.17 -12.30 -22.19
N LEU A 548 -15.93 -11.52 -22.92
CA LEU A 548 -16.15 -10.08 -22.69
C LEU A 548 -17.64 -9.76 -22.75
N LYS A 549 -18.10 -8.81 -21.93
CA LYS A 549 -19.40 -8.17 -22.05
C LYS A 549 -19.24 -6.88 -22.85
N MET A 550 -19.90 -6.77 -23.98
CA MET A 550 -19.92 -5.56 -24.80
C MET A 550 -21.27 -4.88 -24.65
N ALA A 551 -21.28 -3.56 -24.47
CA ALA A 551 -22.54 -2.80 -24.52
C ALA A 551 -22.76 -2.25 -25.92
N VAL A 552 -23.95 -2.46 -26.44
CA VAL A 552 -24.40 -1.98 -27.76
C VAL A 552 -25.61 -1.04 -27.55
N TYR A 553 -25.47 0.21 -27.93
CA TYR A 553 -26.50 1.24 -27.76
C TYR A 553 -27.06 1.70 -29.11
N TYR A 554 -28.40 1.89 -29.15
CA TYR A 554 -29.12 2.51 -30.24
C TYR A 554 -30.01 3.62 -29.68
N ASN A 555 -29.78 4.89 -30.07
CA ASN A 555 -30.52 6.04 -29.56
C ASN A 555 -30.60 6.09 -28.00
N GLY A 556 -29.51 5.73 -27.32
CA GLY A 556 -29.47 5.75 -25.86
C GLY A 556 -30.01 4.47 -25.17
N ALA A 557 -30.74 3.61 -25.89
CA ALA A 557 -31.16 2.29 -25.38
C ALA A 557 -30.02 1.26 -25.59
N GLY A 558 -29.54 0.63 -24.51
CA GLY A 558 -28.41 -0.30 -24.54
C GLY A 558 -28.79 -1.74 -24.19
N ARG A 559 -28.07 -2.70 -24.79
CA ARG A 559 -28.05 -4.11 -24.38
C ARG A 559 -26.63 -4.60 -24.24
N GLU A 560 -26.41 -5.64 -23.43
CA GLU A 560 -25.12 -6.34 -23.34
C GLU A 560 -25.11 -7.57 -24.23
N GLU A 561 -23.95 -7.83 -24.83
CA GLU A 561 -23.69 -9.00 -25.66
C GLU A 561 -22.43 -9.71 -25.18
N ASP A 562 -22.43 -11.04 -25.23
CA ASP A 562 -21.27 -11.88 -24.90
C ASP A 562 -20.41 -12.09 -26.15
N TRP A 563 -19.19 -11.59 -26.11
CA TRP A 563 -18.19 -11.76 -27.15
C TRP A 563 -16.98 -12.54 -26.66
N LEU A 564 -16.46 -13.44 -27.51
CA LEU A 564 -15.24 -14.19 -27.22
C LEU A 564 -14.11 -13.71 -28.15
N VAL A 565 -13.09 -13.10 -27.60
CA VAL A 565 -11.85 -12.75 -28.29
C VAL A 565 -10.78 -13.77 -27.93
N ALA A 566 -10.55 -14.74 -28.82
CA ALA A 566 -9.59 -15.83 -28.62
C ALA A 566 -8.53 -15.93 -29.72
N LYS A 567 -8.67 -15.14 -30.82
CA LYS A 567 -7.73 -15.09 -31.96
C LYS A 567 -6.97 -13.77 -31.91
N ARG A 568 -5.83 -13.71 -32.61
CA ARG A 568 -5.07 -12.47 -32.79
C ARG A 568 -5.94 -11.32 -33.27
N THR A 569 -6.82 -11.60 -34.22
CA THR A 569 -7.83 -10.67 -34.71
C THR A 569 -9.17 -11.40 -34.75
N THR A 570 -10.19 -10.78 -34.14
CA THR A 570 -11.58 -11.28 -34.17
C THR A 570 -12.44 -10.13 -34.70
N THR A 571 -13.33 -10.42 -35.66
CA THR A 571 -14.27 -9.44 -36.19
C THR A 571 -15.70 -9.87 -35.82
N PHE A 572 -16.47 -8.90 -35.31
CA PHE A 572 -17.88 -9.02 -34.97
C PHE A 572 -18.67 -8.10 -35.90
N GLU A 573 -19.84 -8.56 -36.31
CA GLU A 573 -20.76 -7.77 -37.11
C GLU A 573 -21.99 -7.41 -36.30
N VAL A 574 -22.21 -6.09 -36.15
CA VAL A 574 -23.32 -5.55 -35.36
C VAL A 574 -24.26 -4.81 -36.31
N PRO A 575 -25.50 -5.33 -36.55
CA PRO A 575 -26.42 -4.71 -37.45
C PRO A 575 -26.93 -3.36 -36.95
N TYR A 576 -27.27 -2.45 -37.86
CA TYR A 576 -28.04 -1.25 -37.54
C TYR A 576 -29.42 -1.65 -37.06
N GLN A 577 -30.05 -0.81 -36.24
CA GLN A 577 -31.42 -1.03 -35.79
C GLN A 577 -32.28 0.12 -36.29
N ASN A 578 -33.26 -0.16 -37.16
CA ASN A 578 -34.11 0.84 -37.79
C ASN A 578 -33.31 1.98 -38.45
N GLY A 579 -32.21 1.66 -39.14
CA GLY A 579 -31.37 2.64 -39.80
C GLY A 579 -30.40 3.38 -38.83
N VAL A 580 -30.40 3.05 -37.53
CA VAL A 580 -29.55 3.68 -36.53
C VAL A 580 -28.26 2.86 -36.36
N ALA A 581 -27.12 3.51 -36.53
CA ALA A 581 -25.81 2.90 -36.32
C ALA A 581 -25.57 2.61 -34.81
N PRO A 582 -25.00 1.44 -34.46
CA PRO A 582 -24.70 1.10 -33.08
C PRO A 582 -23.56 1.94 -32.51
N LEU A 583 -23.71 2.40 -31.27
CA LEU A 583 -22.60 2.80 -30.43
C LEU A 583 -22.15 1.61 -29.58
N ILE A 584 -20.87 1.23 -29.64
CA ILE A 584 -20.35 0.05 -28.96
C ILE A 584 -19.35 0.51 -27.88
N ILE A 585 -19.54 0.00 -26.66
CA ILE A 585 -18.63 0.22 -25.52
C ILE A 585 -18.05 -1.13 -25.14
N PRO A 586 -16.74 -1.33 -25.29
CA PRO A 586 -16.10 -2.58 -24.91
C PRO A 586 -16.04 -2.74 -23.39
N ASP A 587 -16.05 -4.02 -22.95
CA ASP A 587 -15.96 -4.38 -21.53
C ASP A 587 -16.98 -3.61 -20.65
N ALA A 588 -18.24 -3.73 -21.00
CA ALA A 588 -19.35 -2.99 -20.38
C ALA A 588 -19.41 -3.09 -18.85
N ARG A 589 -18.85 -4.14 -18.27
CA ARG A 589 -18.78 -4.37 -16.83
C ARG A 589 -17.42 -4.01 -16.23
N HIS A 590 -16.46 -3.61 -17.07
CA HIS A 590 -15.09 -3.27 -16.68
C HIS A 590 -14.39 -4.37 -15.87
N TRP A 591 -14.58 -5.60 -16.31
CA TRP A 591 -13.99 -6.77 -15.66
C TRP A 591 -12.54 -7.00 -16.05
N LEU A 592 -12.19 -6.71 -17.34
CA LEU A 592 -10.88 -7.03 -17.87
C LEU A 592 -9.76 -6.18 -17.26
N PRO A 593 -8.74 -6.79 -16.64
CA PRO A 593 -7.52 -6.08 -16.20
C PRO A 593 -6.56 -5.90 -17.40
N GLY A 594 -6.88 -4.96 -18.30
CA GLY A 594 -6.14 -4.74 -19.54
C GLY A 594 -6.38 -3.36 -20.15
N GLU A 595 -5.72 -3.12 -21.27
CA GLU A 595 -5.80 -1.86 -22.00
C GLU A 595 -6.70 -1.94 -23.24
N TRP A 596 -7.45 -0.86 -23.48
CA TRP A 596 -8.27 -0.68 -24.67
C TRP A 596 -7.78 0.53 -25.47
N LYS A 597 -7.57 0.36 -26.78
CA LYS A 597 -7.20 1.41 -27.74
C LYS A 597 -8.24 1.45 -28.85
N GLU A 598 -9.06 2.47 -28.82
CA GLU A 598 -10.22 2.61 -29.71
C GLU A 598 -10.03 3.77 -30.70
N ASN A 599 -10.58 3.65 -31.90
CA ASN A 599 -10.52 4.67 -32.96
C ASN A 599 -11.81 5.51 -33.07
N LYS A 600 -12.55 5.68 -31.97
CA LYS A 600 -13.78 6.51 -31.94
C LYS A 600 -13.51 7.96 -32.29
N SER A 601 -14.40 8.56 -33.06
CA SER A 601 -14.45 10.02 -33.28
C SER A 601 -14.90 10.75 -32.00
N LEU A 602 -14.66 12.07 -31.91
CA LEU A 602 -15.11 12.85 -30.77
C LEU A 602 -16.65 12.85 -30.63
N ALA A 603 -17.40 12.73 -31.74
CA ALA A 603 -18.84 12.60 -31.70
C ALA A 603 -19.28 11.26 -31.06
N GLN A 604 -18.57 10.18 -31.35
CA GLN A 604 -18.83 8.87 -30.72
C GLN A 604 -18.44 8.87 -29.22
N TRP A 605 -17.34 9.56 -28.85
CA TRP A 605 -16.99 9.74 -27.42
C TRP A 605 -18.02 10.58 -26.69
N GLN A 606 -18.60 11.61 -27.33
CA GLN A 606 -19.71 12.35 -26.74
C GLN A 606 -20.96 11.48 -26.56
N ALA A 607 -21.30 10.67 -27.57
CA ALA A 607 -22.42 9.73 -27.46
C ALA A 607 -22.18 8.69 -26.33
N GLN A 608 -20.94 8.20 -26.18
CA GLN A 608 -20.58 7.30 -25.08
C GLN A 608 -20.75 7.99 -23.71
N PHE A 609 -20.27 9.23 -23.57
CA PHE A 609 -20.45 9.99 -22.33
C PHE A 609 -21.92 10.15 -21.93
N GLN A 610 -22.78 10.35 -22.90
CA GLN A 610 -24.22 10.51 -22.69
C GLN A 610 -24.96 9.19 -22.42
N ALA A 611 -24.55 8.11 -23.06
CA ALA A 611 -25.23 6.81 -22.98
C ALA A 611 -24.74 5.95 -21.80
N ALA A 612 -23.46 6.02 -21.45
CA ALA A 612 -22.88 5.15 -20.43
C ALA A 612 -23.33 5.56 -19.02
N PRO A 613 -23.81 4.62 -18.19
CA PRO A 613 -24.19 4.92 -16.80
C PRO A 613 -23.02 4.93 -15.82
N ASP A 614 -21.88 4.33 -16.19
CA ASP A 614 -20.77 4.00 -15.31
C ASP A 614 -19.66 5.07 -15.31
N PHE A 615 -18.88 5.07 -14.24
CA PHE A 615 -17.78 6.01 -14.04
C PHE A 615 -16.67 5.88 -15.10
N ARG A 616 -16.21 4.65 -15.39
CA ARG A 616 -15.03 4.44 -16.26
C ARG A 616 -15.31 4.85 -17.70
N SER A 617 -16.47 4.46 -18.26
CA SER A 617 -16.87 4.83 -19.63
C SER A 617 -17.00 6.34 -19.81
N ARG A 618 -17.66 7.04 -18.85
CA ARG A 618 -17.79 8.50 -18.87
C ARG A 618 -16.44 9.19 -18.76
N ARG A 619 -15.61 8.77 -17.81
CA ARG A 619 -14.28 9.34 -17.60
C ARG A 619 -13.37 9.12 -18.82
N THR A 620 -13.45 7.94 -19.47
CA THR A 620 -12.68 7.67 -20.69
C THR A 620 -13.06 8.63 -21.81
N ALA A 621 -14.34 8.84 -22.04
CA ALA A 621 -14.84 9.81 -23.03
C ALA A 621 -14.36 11.25 -22.72
N LEU A 622 -14.41 11.67 -21.46
CA LEU A 622 -13.93 12.98 -21.02
C LEU A 622 -12.42 13.14 -21.19
N THR A 623 -11.64 12.07 -21.02
CA THR A 623 -10.19 12.09 -21.30
C THR A 623 -9.91 12.48 -22.75
N PHE A 624 -10.71 11.98 -23.69
CA PHE A 624 -10.61 12.40 -25.11
C PHE A 624 -11.09 13.83 -25.34
N ALA A 625 -12.13 14.29 -24.63
CA ALA A 625 -12.53 15.70 -24.68
C ALA A 625 -11.39 16.63 -24.25
N PHE A 626 -10.71 16.34 -23.13
CA PHE A 626 -9.56 17.12 -22.66
C PHE A 626 -8.34 17.05 -23.61
N LYS A 627 -8.18 15.99 -24.39
CA LYS A 627 -7.15 15.92 -25.44
C LYS A 627 -7.49 16.80 -26.67
N ASN A 628 -8.77 17.12 -26.87
CA ASN A 628 -9.30 17.87 -28.03
C ASN A 628 -9.94 19.20 -27.61
N LYS A 629 -9.28 19.96 -26.73
CA LYS A 629 -9.82 21.21 -26.12
C LYS A 629 -10.23 22.29 -27.15
N SER A 630 -9.65 22.31 -28.34
CA SER A 630 -10.01 23.28 -29.40
C SER A 630 -11.40 23.01 -30.02
N ASN A 631 -11.98 21.83 -29.79
CA ASN A 631 -13.27 21.48 -30.36
C ASN A 631 -14.42 21.90 -29.43
N THR A 632 -15.47 22.53 -29.99
CA THR A 632 -16.62 22.98 -29.21
C THR A 632 -17.38 21.85 -28.51
N ARG A 633 -17.44 20.65 -29.13
CA ARG A 633 -18.04 19.46 -28.48
C ARG A 633 -17.33 19.11 -27.16
N SER A 634 -16.02 19.29 -27.07
CA SER A 634 -15.25 19.04 -25.84
C SER A 634 -15.70 19.95 -24.71
N LEU A 635 -15.91 21.23 -24.98
CA LEU A 635 -16.44 22.20 -24.01
C LEU A 635 -17.86 21.81 -23.55
N GLU A 636 -18.71 21.42 -24.48
CA GLU A 636 -20.09 20.99 -24.13
C GLU A 636 -20.10 19.70 -23.29
N MET A 637 -19.25 18.73 -23.60
CA MET A 637 -19.11 17.54 -22.76
C MET A 637 -18.66 17.89 -21.34
N VAL A 638 -17.68 18.79 -21.19
CA VAL A 638 -17.17 19.23 -19.89
C VAL A 638 -18.22 20.02 -19.11
N LYS A 639 -19.00 20.88 -19.77
CA LYS A 639 -20.17 21.57 -19.15
C LYS A 639 -21.16 20.57 -18.57
N GLN A 640 -21.57 19.57 -19.37
CA GLN A 640 -22.49 18.52 -18.92
C GLN A 640 -21.89 17.73 -17.74
N ALA A 641 -20.60 17.41 -17.79
CA ALA A 641 -19.92 16.63 -16.77
C ALA A 641 -19.76 17.36 -15.41
N LEU A 642 -19.78 18.70 -15.39
CA LEU A 642 -19.85 19.47 -14.14
C LEU A 642 -21.21 19.33 -13.42
N HIS A 643 -22.24 18.83 -14.11
CA HIS A 643 -23.55 18.48 -13.53
C HIS A 643 -23.77 16.96 -13.42
N ASP A 644 -22.75 16.15 -13.65
CA ASP A 644 -22.87 14.68 -13.58
C ASP A 644 -23.38 14.23 -12.19
N SER A 645 -24.21 13.20 -12.16
CA SER A 645 -24.71 12.61 -10.91
C SER A 645 -23.58 12.00 -10.06
N LEU A 646 -22.49 11.50 -10.71
CA LEU A 646 -21.36 10.93 -10.04
C LEU A 646 -20.37 12.01 -9.59
N SER A 647 -20.20 12.19 -8.29
CA SER A 647 -19.24 13.16 -7.73
C SER A 647 -17.81 12.92 -8.20
N GLY A 648 -17.44 11.66 -8.43
CA GLY A 648 -16.12 11.28 -8.98
C GLY A 648 -15.89 11.82 -10.40
N ILE A 649 -16.93 11.89 -11.24
CA ILE A 649 -16.85 12.52 -12.57
C ILE A 649 -16.68 14.03 -12.44
N ARG A 650 -17.51 14.70 -11.61
CA ARG A 650 -17.37 16.14 -11.35
C ARG A 650 -15.96 16.47 -10.82
N ARG A 651 -15.46 15.70 -9.84
CA ARG A 651 -14.11 15.85 -9.29
C ARG A 651 -13.02 15.65 -10.35
N TYR A 652 -13.14 14.61 -11.19
CA TYR A 652 -12.18 14.38 -12.29
C TYR A 652 -12.12 15.59 -13.22
N VAL A 653 -13.26 16.11 -13.65
CA VAL A 653 -13.34 17.29 -14.53
C VAL A 653 -12.70 18.52 -13.88
N LEU A 654 -13.05 18.81 -12.63
CA LEU A 654 -12.48 19.94 -11.89
C LEU A 654 -10.94 19.82 -11.76
N THR A 655 -10.43 18.62 -11.48
CA THR A 655 -8.98 18.39 -11.43
C THR A 655 -8.32 18.68 -12.78
N GLN A 656 -8.93 18.26 -13.90
CA GLN A 656 -8.39 18.56 -15.25
C GLN A 656 -8.50 20.04 -15.61
N LEU A 657 -9.54 20.73 -15.13
CA LEU A 657 -9.75 22.18 -15.38
C LEU A 657 -8.69 23.04 -14.71
N GLY A 658 -8.12 22.62 -13.60
CA GLY A 658 -7.03 23.33 -12.91
C GLY A 658 -5.87 23.73 -13.83
N ASP A 659 -5.56 22.88 -14.82
CA ASP A 659 -4.47 23.08 -15.78
C ASP A 659 -4.91 23.76 -17.09
N VAL A 660 -6.22 24.07 -17.26
CA VAL A 660 -6.72 24.67 -18.49
C VAL A 660 -6.41 26.17 -18.52
N LYS A 661 -5.61 26.60 -19.51
CA LYS A 661 -5.20 28.00 -19.72
C LYS A 661 -6.07 28.74 -20.75
N MET A 662 -7.01 28.05 -21.41
CA MET A 662 -7.85 28.62 -22.48
C MET A 662 -8.90 29.57 -21.91
N GLN A 663 -8.82 30.85 -22.27
CA GLN A 663 -9.67 31.89 -21.74
C GLN A 663 -11.18 31.66 -22.02
N ASN A 664 -11.51 31.17 -23.22
CA ASN A 664 -12.87 30.84 -23.59
C ASN A 664 -13.50 29.73 -22.71
N TRP A 665 -12.68 28.72 -22.30
CA TRP A 665 -13.13 27.69 -21.36
C TRP A 665 -13.33 28.27 -19.96
N GLN A 666 -12.39 29.10 -19.51
CA GLN A 666 -12.49 29.74 -18.19
C GLN A 666 -13.74 30.61 -18.12
N GLN A 667 -13.99 31.48 -19.12
CA GLN A 667 -15.19 32.32 -19.15
C GLN A 667 -16.50 31.52 -19.19
N ALA A 668 -16.52 30.44 -20.00
CA ALA A 668 -17.73 29.64 -20.17
C ALA A 668 -18.06 28.77 -18.92
N LEU A 669 -17.05 28.38 -18.13
CA LEU A 669 -17.22 27.41 -17.03
C LEU A 669 -17.15 28.04 -15.63
N THR A 670 -16.63 29.26 -15.48
CA THR A 670 -16.53 29.95 -14.18
C THR A 670 -17.85 29.97 -13.37
N PRO A 671 -19.02 30.26 -13.94
CA PRO A 671 -20.26 30.27 -13.15
C PRO A 671 -20.59 28.92 -12.52
N GLN A 672 -20.38 27.84 -13.27
CA GLN A 672 -20.59 26.47 -12.75
C GLN A 672 -19.56 26.05 -11.72
N VAL A 673 -18.30 26.42 -11.92
CA VAL A 673 -17.23 26.15 -10.95
C VAL A 673 -17.51 26.92 -9.66
N GLN A 674 -17.93 28.18 -9.71
CA GLN A 674 -18.33 28.94 -8.54
C GLN A 674 -19.54 28.30 -7.81
N TYR A 675 -20.52 27.84 -8.56
CA TYR A 675 -21.66 27.13 -7.97
C TYR A 675 -21.20 25.86 -7.23
N LEU A 676 -20.32 25.04 -7.84
CA LEU A 676 -19.78 23.84 -7.19
C LEU A 676 -18.88 24.17 -5.98
N ALA A 677 -18.10 25.24 -6.05
CA ALA A 677 -17.30 25.70 -4.92
C ALA A 677 -18.15 26.07 -3.69
N ALA A 678 -19.39 26.58 -3.92
CA ALA A 678 -20.29 26.98 -2.87
C ALA A 678 -21.27 25.89 -2.40
N GLN A 679 -21.71 24.99 -3.30
CA GLN A 679 -22.89 24.14 -3.08
C GLN A 679 -22.61 22.61 -3.19
N GLU A 680 -21.41 22.20 -3.61
CA GLU A 680 -21.10 20.78 -3.77
C GLU A 680 -21.09 20.06 -2.40
N PRO A 681 -21.91 19.00 -2.22
CA PRO A 681 -22.01 18.31 -0.94
C PRO A 681 -20.76 17.46 -0.60
N HIS A 682 -20.03 16.99 -1.62
CA HIS A 682 -18.81 16.20 -1.41
C HIS A 682 -17.61 17.10 -1.20
N ASN A 683 -17.03 17.08 -0.02
CA ASN A 683 -15.92 17.95 0.38
C ASN A 683 -14.74 17.92 -0.60
N LEU A 684 -14.27 16.74 -1.04
CA LEU A 684 -13.15 16.63 -1.97
C LEU A 684 -13.48 17.21 -3.36
N THR A 685 -14.73 17.14 -3.79
CA THR A 685 -15.18 17.73 -5.07
C THR A 685 -15.32 19.24 -4.92
N ARG A 686 -15.85 19.72 -3.80
CA ARG A 686 -15.93 21.16 -3.46
C ARG A 686 -14.53 21.80 -3.38
N ALA A 687 -13.58 21.12 -2.72
CA ALA A 687 -12.18 21.53 -2.66
C ALA A 687 -11.55 21.65 -4.06
N ALA A 688 -11.82 20.68 -4.96
CA ALA A 688 -11.36 20.75 -6.34
C ALA A 688 -11.92 21.96 -7.10
N ALA A 689 -13.20 22.32 -6.88
CA ALA A 689 -13.79 23.52 -7.49
C ALA A 689 -13.12 24.80 -7.01
N ILE A 690 -12.85 24.92 -5.70
CA ILE A 690 -12.14 26.05 -5.11
C ILE A 690 -10.72 26.16 -5.67
N SER A 691 -10.01 25.04 -5.81
CA SER A 691 -8.68 25.01 -6.42
C SER A 691 -8.69 25.53 -7.86
N VAL A 692 -9.72 25.20 -8.64
CA VAL A 692 -9.88 25.75 -10.01
C VAL A 692 -10.01 27.26 -9.99
N LEU A 693 -10.84 27.82 -9.10
CA LEU A 693 -11.00 29.29 -8.97
C LEU A 693 -9.67 29.99 -8.63
N GLY A 694 -8.88 29.40 -7.76
CA GLY A 694 -7.53 29.86 -7.44
C GLY A 694 -6.59 29.79 -8.64
N ASN A 695 -6.47 28.63 -9.29
CA ASN A 695 -5.60 28.42 -10.45
C ASN A 695 -5.93 29.34 -11.63
N TRP A 696 -7.21 29.64 -11.80
CA TRP A 696 -7.68 30.59 -12.83
C TRP A 696 -7.62 32.05 -12.37
N LYS A 697 -7.24 32.31 -11.10
CA LYS A 697 -7.14 33.65 -10.50
C LYS A 697 -8.43 34.47 -10.65
N ILE A 698 -9.58 33.85 -10.38
CA ILE A 698 -10.89 34.49 -10.48
C ILE A 698 -11.06 35.47 -9.31
N SER A 699 -10.73 36.74 -9.53
CA SER A 699 -10.79 37.78 -8.49
C SER A 699 -12.20 38.00 -7.91
N THR A 700 -13.25 37.78 -8.71
CA THR A 700 -14.66 37.89 -8.27
C THR A 700 -15.05 36.78 -7.28
N ALA A 701 -14.29 35.69 -7.18
CA ALA A 701 -14.52 34.61 -6.23
C ALA A 701 -13.75 34.76 -4.89
N LYS A 702 -13.11 35.92 -4.68
CA LYS A 702 -12.30 36.14 -3.45
C LYS A 702 -13.15 36.00 -2.18
N SER A 703 -14.40 36.47 -2.16
CA SER A 703 -15.28 36.37 -0.99
C SER A 703 -15.66 34.93 -0.68
N GLU A 704 -15.97 34.11 -1.68
CA GLU A 704 -16.28 32.68 -1.54
C GLU A 704 -15.08 31.89 -1.09
N ILE A 705 -13.89 32.19 -1.63
CA ILE A 705 -12.61 31.58 -1.21
C ILE A 705 -12.34 31.89 0.27
N MET A 706 -12.53 33.17 0.68
CA MET A 706 -12.32 33.57 2.08
C MET A 706 -13.34 32.92 3.03
N GLN A 707 -14.59 32.78 2.62
CA GLN A 707 -15.60 32.06 3.41
C GLN A 707 -15.23 30.59 3.60
N ALA A 708 -14.69 29.93 2.56
CA ALA A 708 -14.26 28.54 2.60
C ALA A 708 -13.01 28.29 3.50
N LEU A 709 -12.26 29.33 3.89
CA LEU A 709 -11.19 29.21 4.89
C LEU A 709 -11.70 28.74 6.26
N ALA A 710 -12.96 29.03 6.59
CA ALA A 710 -13.61 28.65 7.83
C ALA A 710 -14.41 27.34 7.74
N ASP A 711 -14.33 26.62 6.60
CA ASP A 711 -15.06 25.35 6.41
C ASP A 711 -14.63 24.29 7.43
N SER A 712 -15.58 23.45 7.83
CA SER A 712 -15.34 22.32 8.74
C SER A 712 -14.47 21.24 8.12
N SER A 713 -14.39 21.14 6.80
CA SER A 713 -13.53 20.23 6.05
C SER A 713 -12.10 20.78 5.94
N TYR A 714 -11.12 19.97 6.29
CA TYR A 714 -9.70 20.33 6.07
C TYR A 714 -9.34 20.35 4.57
N ALA A 715 -9.97 19.51 3.76
CA ALA A 715 -9.76 19.53 2.31
C ALA A 715 -10.24 20.85 1.70
N VAL A 716 -11.43 21.32 2.09
CA VAL A 716 -12.02 22.57 1.60
C VAL A 716 -11.23 23.78 2.10
N SER A 717 -10.98 23.86 3.41
CA SER A 717 -10.25 24.99 3.99
C SER A 717 -8.78 25.06 3.55
N GLY A 718 -8.16 23.91 3.27
CA GLY A 718 -6.80 23.84 2.69
C GLY A 718 -6.79 24.33 1.24
N ALA A 719 -7.71 23.83 0.40
CA ALA A 719 -7.85 24.30 -0.98
C ALA A 719 -8.18 25.81 -1.05
N ALA A 720 -9.00 26.30 -0.10
CA ALA A 720 -9.29 27.71 0.02
C ALA A 720 -8.04 28.55 0.35
N LEU A 721 -7.17 28.06 1.23
CA LEU A 721 -5.94 28.75 1.59
C LEU A 721 -4.95 28.80 0.42
N GLU A 722 -4.80 27.69 -0.32
CA GLU A 722 -4.02 27.67 -1.57
C GLU A 722 -4.59 28.64 -2.61
N ALA A 723 -5.91 28.59 -2.86
CA ALA A 723 -6.58 29.49 -3.79
C ALA A 723 -6.47 30.95 -3.39
N TYR A 724 -6.60 31.25 -2.09
CA TYR A 724 -6.42 32.60 -1.55
C TYR A 724 -5.01 33.15 -1.83
N SER A 725 -3.98 32.29 -1.72
CA SER A 725 -2.61 32.70 -2.04
C SER A 725 -2.38 33.12 -3.49
N MET A 726 -3.18 32.61 -4.41
CA MET A 726 -3.11 32.94 -5.84
C MET A 726 -3.80 34.26 -6.18
N VAL A 727 -4.75 34.69 -5.33
CA VAL A 727 -5.53 35.91 -5.48
C VAL A 727 -4.95 37.06 -4.61
N ASP A 728 -4.54 36.73 -3.38
CA ASP A 728 -3.96 37.69 -2.41
C ASP A 728 -2.91 36.95 -1.54
N SER A 729 -1.67 36.94 -2.00
CA SER A 729 -0.56 36.24 -1.36
C SER A 729 -0.25 36.77 0.05
N ALA A 730 -0.34 38.09 0.26
CA ALA A 730 -0.03 38.69 1.57
C ALA A 730 -1.11 38.36 2.61
N GLY A 731 -2.39 38.43 2.22
CA GLY A 731 -3.50 38.06 3.07
C GLY A 731 -3.48 36.57 3.43
N ALA A 732 -3.16 35.71 2.46
CA ALA A 732 -3.05 34.27 2.67
C ALA A 732 -1.90 33.90 3.64
N TYR A 733 -0.74 34.55 3.51
CA TYR A 733 0.36 34.35 4.44
C TYR A 733 -0.01 34.82 5.87
N ALA A 734 -0.65 35.98 6.01
CA ALA A 734 -1.12 36.46 7.31
C ALA A 734 -2.13 35.50 7.96
N PHE A 735 -3.02 34.92 7.16
CA PHE A 735 -3.97 33.88 7.63
C PHE A 735 -3.23 32.60 8.03
N ALA A 736 -2.28 32.12 7.21
CA ALA A 736 -1.45 30.96 7.55
C ALA A 736 -0.71 31.13 8.89
N LYS A 737 -0.16 32.33 9.14
CA LYS A 737 0.46 32.67 10.44
C LYS A 737 -0.53 32.61 11.60
N SER A 738 -1.78 33.05 11.40
CA SER A 738 -2.79 33.00 12.45
C SER A 738 -3.15 31.57 12.86
N LEU A 739 -3.04 30.61 11.94
CA LEU A 739 -3.29 29.19 12.21
C LEU A 739 -2.27 28.57 13.16
N LEU A 740 -1.00 29.06 13.17
CA LEU A 740 0.04 28.60 14.11
C LEU A 740 -0.27 28.98 15.56
N LEU A 741 -1.10 29.98 15.79
CA LEU A 741 -1.46 30.48 17.12
C LEU A 741 -2.71 29.80 17.70
N ARG A 742 -3.34 28.92 16.95
CA ARG A 742 -4.57 28.25 17.39
C ARG A 742 -4.25 27.08 18.31
N SER A 743 -5.12 26.82 19.29
CA SER A 743 -5.06 25.65 20.16
C SER A 743 -5.43 24.36 19.41
N ASP A 744 -6.35 24.45 18.43
CA ASP A 744 -6.67 23.41 17.47
C ASP A 744 -5.80 23.57 16.22
N LEU A 745 -4.62 23.00 16.22
CA LEU A 745 -3.69 23.08 15.09
C LEU A 745 -4.34 22.49 13.81
N PRO A 746 -4.07 23.09 12.64
CA PRO A 746 -4.54 22.57 11.37
C PRO A 746 -3.97 21.17 11.11
N ARG A 747 -4.72 20.36 10.36
CA ARG A 747 -4.33 18.99 9.98
C ARG A 747 -4.60 18.77 8.49
N ALA A 748 -4.10 17.67 7.97
CA ALA A 748 -4.31 17.24 6.59
C ALA A 748 -4.03 18.34 5.55
N GLN A 749 -4.92 18.59 4.62
CA GLN A 749 -4.70 19.56 3.54
C GLN A 749 -4.57 21.01 4.01
N GLN A 750 -5.25 21.39 5.12
CA GLN A 750 -5.10 22.75 5.67
C GLN A 750 -3.70 22.98 6.26
N GLU A 751 -3.16 22.00 6.97
CA GLU A 751 -1.80 22.05 7.51
C GLU A 751 -0.78 22.13 6.38
N LYS A 752 -0.93 21.31 5.35
CA LYS A 752 -0.07 21.31 4.18
C LYS A 752 -0.03 22.67 3.50
N ALA A 753 -1.21 23.25 3.22
CA ALA A 753 -1.33 24.57 2.60
C ALA A 753 -0.70 25.68 3.46
N MET A 754 -0.89 25.62 4.79
CA MET A 754 -0.29 26.55 5.75
C MET A 754 1.23 26.51 5.69
N TRP A 755 1.83 25.31 5.81
CA TRP A 755 3.30 25.19 5.78
C TRP A 755 3.89 25.58 4.43
N GLU A 756 3.23 25.23 3.33
CA GLU A 756 3.68 25.63 1.98
C GLU A 756 3.79 27.16 1.85
N LEU A 757 2.82 27.90 2.38
CA LEU A 757 2.86 29.37 2.37
C LEU A 757 3.97 29.94 3.28
N ILE A 758 4.16 29.36 4.46
CA ILE A 758 5.22 29.74 5.38
C ILE A 758 6.59 29.51 4.74
N PHE A 759 6.81 28.36 4.13
CA PHE A 759 8.08 28.06 3.46
C PHE A 759 8.34 28.99 2.28
N ARG A 760 7.33 29.24 1.43
CA ARG A 760 7.47 30.17 0.29
C ARG A 760 7.73 31.62 0.71
N ALA A 761 7.23 32.05 1.85
CA ALA A 761 7.43 33.39 2.35
C ALA A 761 8.86 33.64 2.82
N GLY A 762 9.58 32.61 3.26
CA GLY A 762 10.98 32.65 3.67
C GLY A 762 11.31 33.63 4.77
N GLN A 763 10.32 33.97 5.64
CA GLN A 763 10.50 34.98 6.67
C GLN A 763 11.33 34.42 7.84
N PRO A 764 12.40 35.12 8.29
CA PRO A 764 13.23 34.68 9.43
C PRO A 764 12.43 34.46 10.71
N ALA A 765 11.38 35.25 10.92
CA ALA A 765 10.49 35.13 12.09
C ALA A 765 9.72 33.83 12.17
N ASP A 766 9.67 33.03 11.10
CA ASP A 766 9.00 31.72 11.07
C ASP A 766 9.91 30.56 11.49
N TRP A 767 11.22 30.80 11.56
CA TRP A 767 12.21 29.78 11.85
C TRP A 767 11.96 28.99 13.14
N PRO A 768 11.60 29.59 14.28
CA PRO A 768 11.30 28.85 15.51
C PRO A 768 10.13 27.86 15.34
N ALA A 769 9.07 28.25 14.63
CA ALA A 769 7.93 27.38 14.38
C ALA A 769 8.30 26.21 13.46
N ILE A 770 9.15 26.46 12.45
CA ILE A 770 9.68 25.43 11.56
C ILE A 770 10.51 24.40 12.35
N GLN A 771 11.39 24.85 13.23
CA GLN A 771 12.18 23.96 14.09
C GLN A 771 11.30 23.12 15.02
N GLN A 772 10.30 23.74 15.64
CA GLN A 772 9.36 23.02 16.50
C GLN A 772 8.59 21.93 15.72
N ARG A 773 8.11 22.24 14.51
CA ARG A 773 7.38 21.28 13.68
C ARG A 773 8.25 20.08 13.29
N ALA A 774 9.52 20.30 12.95
CA ALA A 774 10.45 19.23 12.60
C ALA A 774 10.56 18.14 13.67
N GLY A 775 10.50 18.51 14.95
CA GLY A 775 10.57 17.56 16.08
C GLY A 775 9.34 16.64 16.22
N SER A 776 8.23 16.94 15.55
CA SER A 776 6.97 16.16 15.63
C SER A 776 6.63 15.35 14.37
N LEU A 777 7.53 15.36 13.37
CA LEU A 777 7.31 14.69 12.09
C LEU A 777 7.57 13.19 12.14
N TYR A 778 6.80 12.44 11.36
CA TYR A 778 6.96 10.99 11.19
C TYR A 778 6.65 10.56 9.75
N GLY A 779 7.15 9.40 9.35
CA GLY A 779 6.84 8.77 8.06
C GLY A 779 7.09 9.68 6.86
N GLY A 780 6.19 9.62 5.88
CA GLY A 780 6.26 10.41 4.64
C GLY A 780 6.18 11.92 4.84
N ASP A 781 5.63 12.40 5.97
CA ASP A 781 5.55 13.83 6.28
C ASP A 781 6.92 14.47 6.41
N LYS A 782 7.92 13.70 6.88
CA LYS A 782 9.32 14.17 6.93
C LYS A 782 9.85 14.58 5.56
N ILE A 783 9.52 13.81 4.52
CA ILE A 783 9.97 14.08 3.14
C ILE A 783 9.27 15.34 2.61
N ALA A 784 7.95 15.43 2.76
CA ALA A 784 7.20 16.62 2.33
C ALA A 784 7.71 17.89 3.02
N PHE A 785 7.97 17.81 4.33
CA PHE A 785 8.55 18.89 5.10
C PHE A 785 9.96 19.23 4.62
N ALA A 786 10.81 18.25 4.30
CA ALA A 786 12.18 18.49 3.83
C ALA A 786 12.20 19.27 2.51
N TYR A 787 11.34 18.94 1.55
CA TYR A 787 11.19 19.71 0.32
C TYR A 787 10.61 21.11 0.56
N GLY A 788 9.68 21.23 1.52
CA GLY A 788 9.22 22.53 2.00
C GLY A 788 10.36 23.37 2.61
N LEU A 789 11.19 22.75 3.43
CA LEU A 789 12.35 23.40 4.05
C LEU A 789 13.40 23.81 3.01
N ALA A 790 13.59 23.03 1.94
CA ALA A 790 14.39 23.44 0.79
C ALA A 790 13.80 24.69 0.12
N THR A 791 12.48 24.76 -0.04
CA THR A 791 11.79 25.95 -0.55
C THR A 791 12.02 27.17 0.35
N TYR A 792 11.97 26.99 1.67
CA TYR A 792 12.30 28.05 2.64
C TYR A 792 13.75 28.50 2.51
N ALA A 793 14.69 27.58 2.35
CA ALA A 793 16.11 27.89 2.13
C ALA A 793 16.35 28.72 0.86
N PHE A 794 15.54 28.50 -0.21
CA PHE A 794 15.59 29.33 -1.41
C PHE A 794 15.04 30.74 -1.18
N ALA A 795 13.97 30.86 -0.41
CA ALA A 795 13.22 32.10 -0.22
C ALA A 795 13.86 33.00 0.84
N THR A 796 14.46 32.44 1.89
CA THR A 796 14.99 33.24 3.00
C THR A 796 16.24 34.04 2.60
N LYS A 797 16.27 35.29 3.03
CA LYS A 797 17.45 36.15 2.87
C LYS A 797 18.39 36.09 4.09
N ASP A 798 17.93 35.55 5.21
CA ASP A 798 18.68 35.42 6.43
C ASP A 798 19.69 34.28 6.37
N SER A 799 20.95 34.56 6.66
CA SER A 799 22.03 33.57 6.60
C SER A 799 21.96 32.55 7.73
N THR A 800 21.47 32.96 8.91
CA THR A 800 21.31 32.05 10.06
C THR A 800 20.19 31.04 9.83
N ALA A 801 19.05 31.53 9.35
CA ALA A 801 17.92 30.63 8.98
C ALA A 801 18.28 29.69 7.83
N PHE A 802 19.06 30.14 6.84
CA PHE A 802 19.58 29.30 5.78
C PHE A 802 20.49 28.18 6.30
N ALA A 803 21.53 28.57 7.12
CA ALA A 803 22.44 27.57 7.69
C ALA A 803 21.69 26.59 8.62
N GLY A 804 20.74 27.11 9.39
CA GLY A 804 19.86 26.30 10.25
C GLY A 804 19.04 25.30 9.44
N SER A 805 18.55 25.68 8.25
CA SER A 805 17.80 24.76 7.35
C SER A 805 18.65 23.59 6.87
N LEU A 806 19.91 23.84 6.49
CA LEU A 806 20.85 22.79 6.09
C LEU A 806 21.16 21.82 7.25
N GLN A 807 21.42 22.36 8.43
CA GLN A 807 21.69 21.57 9.65
C GLN A 807 20.48 20.71 10.05
N LEU A 808 19.28 21.28 9.99
CA LEU A 808 18.05 20.56 10.31
C LEU A 808 17.79 19.41 9.33
N LEU A 809 17.98 19.62 8.03
CA LEU A 809 17.88 18.57 7.02
C LEU A 809 18.92 17.47 7.24
N GLN A 810 20.17 17.83 7.56
CA GLN A 810 21.22 16.86 7.90
C GLN A 810 20.84 16.02 9.12
N GLN A 811 20.33 16.65 10.18
CA GLN A 811 19.88 15.95 11.40
C GLN A 811 18.72 15.00 11.13
N LEU A 812 17.69 15.44 10.37
CA LEU A 812 16.56 14.60 9.99
C LEU A 812 17.02 13.40 9.17
N THR A 813 17.94 13.60 8.23
CA THR A 813 18.50 12.52 7.40
C THR A 813 19.31 11.52 8.22
N ALA A 814 20.23 12.00 9.07
CA ALA A 814 21.10 11.17 9.90
C ALA A 814 20.33 10.36 10.97
N SER A 815 19.19 10.90 11.45
CA SER A 815 18.35 10.23 12.45
C SER A 815 17.31 9.25 11.85
N GLU A 816 17.19 9.20 10.53
CA GLU A 816 16.18 8.37 9.86
C GLU A 816 16.70 6.95 9.63
N SER A 817 16.02 5.95 10.17
CA SER A 817 16.36 4.54 10.02
C SER A 817 15.86 3.95 8.69
N ILE A 818 14.68 4.34 8.25
CA ILE A 818 14.05 3.81 7.04
C ILE A 818 14.79 4.32 5.80
N ARG A 819 15.42 3.41 5.07
CA ARG A 819 16.28 3.70 3.90
C ARG A 819 15.61 4.62 2.88
N GLY A 820 14.36 4.33 2.50
CA GLY A 820 13.63 5.12 1.49
C GLY A 820 13.36 6.56 1.96
N TYR A 821 13.03 6.75 3.23
CA TYR A 821 12.84 8.08 3.80
C TYR A 821 14.17 8.82 3.92
N ARG A 822 15.23 8.16 4.36
CA ARG A 822 16.57 8.74 4.44
C ARG A 822 17.07 9.21 3.07
N GLN A 823 16.83 8.42 2.01
CA GLN A 823 17.14 8.81 0.65
C GLN A 823 16.42 10.10 0.24
N GLY A 824 15.11 10.18 0.43
CA GLY A 824 14.32 11.36 0.06
C GLY A 824 14.68 12.62 0.87
N LEU A 825 15.06 12.47 2.13
CA LEU A 825 15.54 13.58 2.97
C LEU A 825 16.89 14.15 2.44
N GLY A 826 17.83 13.28 2.07
CA GLY A 826 19.10 13.67 1.45
C GLY A 826 18.92 14.33 0.08
N GLU A 827 17.97 13.87 -0.71
CA GLU A 827 17.62 14.49 -1.99
C GLU A 827 17.15 15.95 -1.85
N ALA A 828 16.44 16.29 -0.75
CA ALA A 828 16.07 17.68 -0.46
C ALA A 828 17.29 18.59 -0.21
N LEU A 829 18.34 18.08 0.45
CA LEU A 829 19.63 18.80 0.58
C LEU A 829 20.35 18.98 -0.76
N ILE A 830 20.39 17.93 -1.57
CA ILE A 830 20.98 17.96 -2.91
C ILE A 830 20.23 18.97 -3.80
N LEU A 831 18.91 19.06 -3.67
CA LEU A 831 18.11 20.07 -4.37
C LEU A 831 18.54 21.51 -4.03
N ILE A 832 18.91 21.78 -2.76
CA ILE A 832 19.45 23.09 -2.35
C ILE A 832 20.79 23.35 -3.03
N LEU A 833 21.67 22.36 -3.05
CA LEU A 833 22.97 22.48 -3.75
C LEU A 833 22.77 22.76 -5.25
N THR A 834 21.93 21.96 -5.92
CA THR A 834 21.61 22.11 -7.35
C THR A 834 21.03 23.50 -7.67
N TYR A 835 20.12 23.99 -6.82
CA TYR A 835 19.56 25.35 -6.97
C TYR A 835 20.68 26.41 -6.98
N TYR A 836 21.60 26.37 -6.01
CA TYR A 836 22.66 27.37 -5.89
C TYR A 836 23.81 27.15 -6.89
N ASN A 837 23.96 25.96 -7.51
CA ASN A 837 24.84 25.82 -8.68
C ASN A 837 24.43 26.73 -9.84
N GLY A 838 23.13 26.96 -10.02
CA GLY A 838 22.57 27.88 -11.03
C GLY A 838 22.40 29.32 -10.59
N HIS A 839 22.63 29.66 -9.29
CA HIS A 839 22.33 30.96 -8.70
C HIS A 839 23.47 31.44 -7.82
N LEU A 840 24.59 31.86 -8.44
CA LEU A 840 25.84 32.24 -7.74
C LEU A 840 25.94 33.73 -7.34
N SER A 841 25.07 34.60 -7.83
CA SER A 841 24.99 36.03 -7.46
C SER A 841 24.43 36.25 -6.03
N ASP A 842 24.60 37.43 -5.50
CA ASP A 842 23.99 37.87 -4.23
C ASP A 842 24.23 36.91 -3.03
N GLY A 843 25.47 36.43 -2.88
CA GLY A 843 25.83 35.49 -1.80
C GLY A 843 25.50 34.03 -2.10
N GLY A 844 25.01 33.70 -3.30
CA GLY A 844 24.66 32.35 -3.72
C GLY A 844 25.86 31.41 -3.74
N ALA A 845 27.05 31.92 -4.09
CA ALA A 845 28.28 31.14 -4.08
C ALA A 845 28.60 30.60 -2.65
N LEU A 846 28.50 31.47 -1.62
CA LEU A 846 28.70 31.05 -0.23
C LEU A 846 27.66 29.99 0.21
N ARG A 847 26.40 30.17 -0.17
CA ARG A 847 25.31 29.22 0.14
C ARG A 847 25.50 27.89 -0.55
N ARG A 848 25.98 27.90 -1.82
CA ARG A 848 26.36 26.70 -2.54
C ARG A 848 27.46 25.95 -1.80
N ASP A 849 28.53 26.65 -1.39
CA ASP A 849 29.67 26.02 -0.71
C ASP A 849 29.26 25.41 0.65
N GLN A 850 28.38 26.09 1.41
CA GLN A 850 27.81 25.54 2.63
C GLN A 850 26.97 24.28 2.37
N ALA A 851 26.13 24.28 1.35
CA ALA A 851 25.33 23.12 0.96
C ALA A 851 26.21 21.95 0.50
N ALA A 852 27.24 22.22 -0.33
CA ALA A 852 28.18 21.22 -0.82
C ALA A 852 28.89 20.49 0.32
N GLN A 853 29.42 21.22 1.32
CA GLN A 853 30.09 20.61 2.46
C GLN A 853 29.20 19.65 3.24
N ILE A 854 27.91 19.98 3.40
CA ILE A 854 26.97 19.11 4.11
C ILE A 854 26.58 17.90 3.26
N VAL A 855 26.36 18.09 1.96
CA VAL A 855 26.04 16.99 1.02
C VAL A 855 27.21 16.01 0.93
N ASP A 856 28.45 16.49 0.80
CA ASP A 856 29.64 15.63 0.76
C ASP A 856 29.79 14.80 2.03
N ARG A 857 29.57 15.42 3.19
CA ARG A 857 29.57 14.71 4.48
C ARG A 857 28.48 13.67 4.54
N LEU A 858 27.24 14.05 4.16
CA LEU A 858 26.09 13.15 4.17
C LEU A 858 26.35 11.91 3.31
N ILE A 859 26.88 12.07 2.08
CA ILE A 859 27.22 10.98 1.18
C ILE A 859 28.32 10.07 1.78
N SER A 860 29.32 10.67 2.46
CA SER A 860 30.42 9.90 3.03
C SER A 860 30.03 9.09 4.28
N GLU A 861 29.04 9.57 5.04
CA GLU A 861 28.56 8.95 6.28
C GLU A 861 27.38 7.98 6.07
N GLU A 862 26.79 7.93 4.86
CA GLU A 862 25.65 7.06 4.55
C GLU A 862 26.05 5.57 4.58
N PRO A 863 25.39 4.73 5.39
CA PRO A 863 25.75 3.31 5.49
C PRO A 863 25.31 2.47 4.28
N SER A 864 24.36 2.93 3.48
CA SER A 864 23.84 2.21 2.32
C SER A 864 24.54 2.62 1.04
N GLU A 865 25.29 1.70 0.40
CA GLU A 865 25.92 1.94 -0.91
C GLU A 865 24.91 2.33 -1.99
N GLU A 866 23.70 1.77 -1.97
CA GLU A 866 22.64 2.09 -2.93
C GLU A 866 22.19 3.55 -2.78
N VAL A 867 21.99 4.02 -1.56
CA VAL A 867 21.62 5.41 -1.26
C VAL A 867 22.76 6.36 -1.61
N GLN A 868 24.00 6.01 -1.25
CA GLN A 868 25.19 6.78 -1.66
C GLN A 868 25.25 6.95 -3.18
N LYS A 869 25.04 5.86 -3.92
CA LYS A 869 25.05 5.88 -5.39
C LYS A 869 23.92 6.72 -5.95
N ALA A 870 22.72 6.63 -5.38
CA ALA A 870 21.57 7.46 -5.79
C ALA A 870 21.89 8.94 -5.59
N TRP A 871 22.37 9.34 -4.42
CA TRP A 871 22.73 10.73 -4.12
C TRP A 871 23.87 11.26 -5.01
N ARG A 872 24.92 10.47 -5.25
CA ARG A 872 25.99 10.85 -6.20
C ARG A 872 25.45 11.10 -7.61
N LEU A 873 24.50 10.27 -8.04
CA LEU A 873 23.87 10.44 -9.36
C LEU A 873 23.03 11.73 -9.41
N GLU A 874 22.29 12.07 -8.36
CA GLU A 874 21.51 13.32 -8.29
C GLU A 874 22.44 14.55 -8.27
N VAL A 875 23.53 14.53 -7.53
CA VAL A 875 24.55 15.63 -7.55
C VAL A 875 25.15 15.80 -8.95
N GLN A 876 25.38 14.73 -9.72
CA GLN A 876 25.90 14.81 -11.07
C GLN A 876 24.91 15.36 -12.11
N LYS A 877 23.61 15.26 -11.84
CA LYS A 877 22.55 15.80 -12.72
C LYS A 877 22.35 17.31 -12.56
N GLY A 878 22.69 17.90 -11.40
CA GLY A 878 22.55 19.32 -11.05
C GLY A 878 23.85 20.07 -11.07
#